data_387d47f5acf8e15a846c1c39bb2be40c
#
_entry.id   387d47f5acf8e15a846c1c39bb2be40c
#
_cell.length_a   1.000
_cell.length_b   1.000
_cell.length_c   1.000
_cell.angle_alpha   90.00
_cell.angle_beta   90.00
_cell.angle_gamma   90.00
#
_symmetry.space_group_name_H-M   'P 1'
#
loop_
_entity.id
_entity.type
_entity.pdbx_description
1 polymer ?
#
loop_
_entity_poly.entity_id
_entity_poly.type
_entity_poly.pdbx_seq_one_letter_code
_entity_poly.pdbx_strand_id
1 'polypeptide(L)'
;MLRVYHSNRLDVLEALMEFIVEREHPLDPFEPEMVLVQSTGMAQWLQMSFAQKFGIAANIEFPLPASFIWDMFVRVLPDIPKQSAFSKQSMSWKLMSILPEMLPRDEFVMLRHYLSDDTDKRKLFQLASRTADLYDQYLVYRSQWLNCWEAGELIDGLPDAQIWQAPLWKALVEHTEKLGQPQWHRANLYDRFIATLEAASKPPEGLPSRVFICGISALPPVYLNALKALGRHVDIHILFTNPCRHYWGDIQDSRWLARLVTRQRRRIFEERSIPLFKDSATAAHLFSEEGIQDLPNPLLASWGKLGRDYIHMLSDITSSGEGDVDAFVDISSDSLLHNIQSDILDLENRAIAGITAEEFARSDKKRKLDPDDRSLTIHMCHSPQREVEILHDKLLALLQDDPELTPRDIVVMVADIDSYSPFIQAVFGSATGERYLPYAVSDRRARQSHPALQAFISLLSLPDSRFISEDVLALLDVPVLAARFDIDEEGLRYLRQWVNESGVRWGIDDDNVQEFSLPPTGQHTWAFGLTRMLLGYAMESSQGEWNDVLPYDESTGLIAELVGHLASLLMQLNRWKRELMQPRPLEEWQTICREMLTDFFLPDSDTEAAMALIEQQWQAIIDEGISSHYDQPIPLSLLRDELTQRLDQERISQRFLAGPVNICTLMPMRSIPFKVVCLLGMNDGIYPRALAPLGFDLMSQQPQREIGRAHV
;
A
#
# COMPACT_ATOMS: atom_id res chain seq x y z
N MET A 1 5.46 -32.52 8.33
CA MET A 1 5.06 -32.31 9.74
C MET A 1 4.90 -30.83 10.01
N LEU A 2 3.94 -30.37 10.86
CA LEU A 2 3.78 -28.94 11.18
C LEU A 2 4.28 -28.70 12.61
N ARG A 3 5.19 -27.73 12.78
CA ARG A 3 5.77 -27.33 14.07
C ARG A 3 5.63 -25.81 14.25
N VAL A 4 5.33 -25.38 15.47
CA VAL A 4 5.24 -23.96 15.84
C VAL A 4 6.29 -23.64 16.89
N TYR A 5 7.05 -22.59 16.64
CA TYR A 5 8.12 -22.11 17.53
C TYR A 5 7.68 -20.76 18.08
N HIS A 6 7.59 -20.64 19.40
CA HIS A 6 7.20 -19.43 20.09
C HIS A 6 8.41 -18.75 20.73
N SER A 7 8.60 -17.48 20.45
CA SER A 7 9.57 -16.64 21.15
C SER A 7 9.11 -15.18 21.18
N ASN A 8 9.48 -14.47 22.25
CA ASN A 8 9.31 -13.01 22.33
C ASN A 8 10.40 -12.24 21.55
N ARG A 9 11.38 -12.95 20.96
CA ARG A 9 12.50 -12.38 20.20
C ARG A 9 12.62 -13.03 18.83
N LEU A 10 12.62 -12.21 17.78
CA LEU A 10 12.72 -12.70 16.39
C LEU A 10 14.12 -13.23 16.08
N ASP A 11 15.18 -12.64 16.65
CA ASP A 11 16.55 -13.10 16.47
C ASP A 11 16.77 -14.53 17.01
N VAL A 12 16.04 -14.91 18.07
CA VAL A 12 16.06 -16.29 18.58
C VAL A 12 15.37 -17.25 17.61
N LEU A 13 14.25 -16.85 17.04
CA LEU A 13 13.54 -17.65 16.03
C LEU A 13 14.35 -17.79 14.75
N GLU A 14 15.03 -16.76 14.36
CA GLU A 14 15.94 -16.76 13.22
C GLU A 14 17.14 -17.69 13.46
N ALA A 15 17.79 -17.63 14.62
CA ALA A 15 18.86 -18.56 14.98
C ALA A 15 18.39 -20.02 15.01
N LEU A 16 17.14 -20.29 15.42
CA LEU A 16 16.54 -21.61 15.33
C LEU A 16 16.35 -22.07 13.87
N MET A 17 15.90 -21.16 13.00
CA MET A 17 15.77 -21.45 11.56
C MET A 17 17.13 -21.77 10.94
N GLU A 18 18.17 -20.96 11.21
CA GLU A 18 19.52 -21.19 10.75
C GLU A 18 20.05 -22.57 11.22
N PHE A 19 19.78 -22.91 12.48
CA PHE A 19 20.18 -24.21 13.04
C PHE A 19 19.50 -25.39 12.33
N ILE A 20 18.19 -25.24 11.97
CA ILE A 20 17.48 -26.28 11.23
C ILE A 20 18.05 -26.40 9.81
N VAL A 21 18.30 -25.29 9.14
CA VAL A 21 18.88 -25.24 7.78
C VAL A 21 20.27 -25.86 7.76
N GLU A 22 21.09 -25.62 8.80
CA GLU A 22 22.46 -26.17 8.92
C GLU A 22 22.46 -27.68 9.14
N ARG A 23 21.49 -28.22 9.88
CA ARG A 23 21.43 -29.64 10.23
C ARG A 23 20.68 -30.53 9.27
N GLU A 24 19.63 -30.01 8.69
CA GLU A 24 18.72 -30.77 7.85
C GLU A 24 18.83 -30.24 6.40
N HIS A 25 19.75 -30.80 5.63
CA HIS A 25 19.92 -30.44 4.22
C HIS A 25 18.84 -31.10 3.36
N PRO A 26 18.27 -30.39 2.36
CA PRO A 26 17.43 -31.00 1.34
C PRO A 26 18.14 -32.16 0.64
N LEU A 27 17.38 -33.15 0.19
CA LEU A 27 17.93 -34.28 -0.59
C LEU A 27 18.55 -33.80 -1.91
N ASP A 28 17.95 -32.79 -2.53
CA ASP A 28 18.46 -32.11 -3.72
C ASP A 28 19.12 -30.78 -3.31
N PRO A 29 20.45 -30.61 -3.51
CA PRO A 29 21.13 -29.37 -3.18
C PRO A 29 20.72 -28.16 -4.04
N PHE A 30 19.97 -28.38 -5.13
CA PHE A 30 19.41 -27.33 -5.98
C PHE A 30 17.97 -26.96 -5.60
N GLU A 31 17.35 -27.67 -4.66
CA GLU A 31 16.04 -27.30 -4.15
C GLU A 31 16.15 -25.99 -3.33
N PRO A 32 15.36 -24.95 -3.66
CA PRO A 32 15.41 -23.70 -2.93
C PRO A 32 14.80 -23.86 -1.53
N GLU A 33 15.40 -23.20 -0.55
CA GLU A 33 14.76 -23.01 0.76
C GLU A 33 13.60 -22.04 0.63
N MET A 34 12.43 -22.46 1.07
CA MET A 34 11.20 -21.68 0.97
C MET A 34 10.90 -20.99 2.31
N VAL A 35 10.96 -19.66 2.34
CA VAL A 35 10.67 -18.87 3.53
C VAL A 35 9.55 -17.88 3.26
N LEU A 36 8.35 -18.15 3.75
CA LEU A 36 7.21 -17.24 3.64
C LEU A 36 7.43 -16.03 4.55
N VAL A 37 7.30 -14.86 3.95
CA VAL A 37 7.47 -13.58 4.64
C VAL A 37 6.31 -12.63 4.37
N GLN A 38 6.13 -11.62 5.22
CA GLN A 38 5.07 -10.63 5.07
C GLN A 38 5.50 -9.42 4.22
N SER A 39 6.82 -9.16 4.10
CA SER A 39 7.34 -8.00 3.39
C SER A 39 8.69 -8.26 2.76
N THR A 40 9.04 -7.47 1.74
CA THR A 40 10.36 -7.48 1.11
C THR A 40 11.47 -7.07 2.07
N GLY A 41 11.18 -6.19 3.05
CA GLY A 41 12.13 -5.82 4.10
C GLY A 41 12.53 -7.01 4.98
N MET A 42 11.56 -7.85 5.36
CA MET A 42 11.82 -9.10 6.10
C MET A 42 12.65 -10.07 5.27
N ALA A 43 12.34 -10.23 3.99
CA ALA A 43 13.12 -11.06 3.07
C ALA A 43 14.60 -10.61 3.03
N GLN A 44 14.82 -9.31 2.87
CA GLN A 44 16.16 -8.74 2.82
C GLN A 44 16.91 -8.90 4.15
N TRP A 45 16.23 -8.70 5.28
CA TRP A 45 16.83 -8.89 6.61
C TRP A 45 17.28 -10.34 6.80
N LEU A 46 16.42 -11.31 6.51
CA LEU A 46 16.74 -12.73 6.58
C LEU A 46 17.88 -13.11 5.63
N GLN A 47 17.86 -12.62 4.40
CA GLN A 47 18.93 -12.87 3.42
C GLN A 47 20.28 -12.35 3.91
N MET A 48 20.32 -11.18 4.54
CA MET A 48 21.53 -10.62 5.12
C MET A 48 22.02 -11.44 6.32
N SER A 49 21.12 -11.90 7.18
CA SER A 49 21.45 -12.75 8.32
C SER A 49 22.03 -14.10 7.88
N PHE A 50 21.37 -14.78 6.94
CA PHE A 50 21.90 -15.99 6.33
C PHE A 50 23.30 -15.78 5.70
N ALA A 51 23.49 -14.64 5.00
CA ALA A 51 24.78 -14.31 4.42
C ALA A 51 25.87 -14.06 5.49
N GLN A 52 25.52 -13.48 6.63
CA GLN A 52 26.44 -13.30 7.77
C GLN A 52 26.80 -14.64 8.42
N LYS A 53 25.85 -15.55 8.57
CA LYS A 53 26.03 -16.85 9.21
C LYS A 53 26.82 -17.83 8.34
N PHE A 54 26.38 -17.97 7.07
CA PHE A 54 26.88 -18.99 6.15
C PHE A 54 27.92 -18.47 5.15
N GLY A 55 28.19 -17.14 5.16
CA GLY A 55 29.09 -16.49 4.21
C GLY A 55 28.41 -16.12 2.88
N ILE A 56 27.45 -16.91 2.43
CA ILE A 56 26.67 -16.71 1.20
C ILE A 56 25.22 -17.08 1.48
N ALA A 57 24.27 -16.23 1.06
CA ALA A 57 22.85 -16.55 1.01
C ALA A 57 22.43 -16.71 -0.46
N ALA A 58 22.31 -17.94 -0.90
CA ALA A 58 21.90 -18.27 -2.27
C ALA A 58 20.84 -19.36 -2.24
N ASN A 59 20.03 -19.44 -3.31
CA ASN A 59 18.98 -20.46 -3.48
C ASN A 59 17.93 -20.44 -2.36
N ILE A 60 17.51 -19.23 -1.94
CA ILE A 60 16.43 -19.01 -0.96
C ILE A 60 15.33 -18.21 -1.65
N GLU A 61 14.11 -18.67 -1.58
CA GLU A 61 12.93 -17.98 -2.10
C GLU A 61 12.09 -17.41 -0.96
N PHE A 62 11.62 -16.17 -1.13
CA PHE A 62 10.81 -15.44 -0.14
C PHE A 62 9.43 -15.10 -0.70
N PRO A 63 8.55 -16.09 -0.95
CA PRO A 63 7.22 -15.80 -1.46
C PRO A 63 6.32 -15.21 -0.39
N LEU A 64 5.34 -14.39 -0.83
CA LEU A 64 4.23 -13.97 0.00
C LEU A 64 3.25 -15.15 0.19
N PRO A 65 2.55 -15.24 1.32
CA PRO A 65 1.65 -16.37 1.62
C PRO A 65 0.61 -16.64 0.53
N ALA A 66 -0.01 -15.59 -0.02
CA ALA A 66 -1.02 -15.73 -1.06
C ALA A 66 -0.46 -16.34 -2.37
N SER A 67 0.74 -15.89 -2.78
CA SER A 67 1.43 -16.40 -3.97
C SER A 67 1.89 -17.84 -3.77
N PHE A 68 2.41 -18.16 -2.58
CA PHE A 68 2.81 -19.52 -2.22
C PHE A 68 1.63 -20.50 -2.29
N ILE A 69 0.50 -20.17 -1.68
CA ILE A 69 -0.69 -21.03 -1.69
C ILE A 69 -1.19 -21.25 -3.12
N TRP A 70 -1.20 -20.20 -3.96
CA TRP A 70 -1.59 -20.35 -5.36
C TRP A 70 -0.63 -21.26 -6.13
N ASP A 71 0.67 -21.14 -5.92
CA ASP A 71 1.67 -22.02 -6.53
C ASP A 71 1.46 -23.50 -6.09
N MET A 72 1.14 -23.72 -4.82
CA MET A 72 0.79 -25.05 -4.33
C MET A 72 -0.48 -25.62 -4.99
N PHE A 73 -1.49 -24.77 -5.26
CA PHE A 73 -2.66 -25.22 -6.04
C PHE A 73 -2.25 -25.66 -7.45
N VAL A 74 -1.41 -24.89 -8.13
CA VAL A 74 -0.93 -25.22 -9.48
C VAL A 74 -0.12 -26.52 -9.50
N ARG A 75 0.66 -26.81 -8.46
CA ARG A 75 1.48 -28.02 -8.38
C ARG A 75 0.66 -29.28 -8.02
N VAL A 76 -0.33 -29.14 -7.18
CA VAL A 76 -1.09 -30.29 -6.63
C VAL A 76 -2.31 -30.63 -7.46
N LEU A 77 -2.98 -29.61 -8.04
CA LEU A 77 -4.23 -29.79 -8.75
C LEU A 77 -3.99 -29.72 -10.27
N PRO A 78 -4.54 -30.67 -11.05
CA PRO A 78 -4.47 -30.62 -12.50
C PRO A 78 -5.29 -29.43 -13.04
N ASP A 79 -4.84 -28.88 -14.16
CA ASP A 79 -5.56 -27.88 -14.95
C ASP A 79 -5.79 -26.52 -14.28
N ILE A 80 -4.98 -26.16 -13.28
CA ILE A 80 -5.01 -24.83 -12.67
C ILE A 80 -4.10 -23.86 -13.45
N PRO A 81 -4.61 -22.73 -13.91
CA PRO A 81 -3.81 -21.73 -14.60
C PRO A 81 -2.83 -21.04 -13.64
N LYS A 82 -1.68 -20.59 -14.18
CA LYS A 82 -0.71 -19.82 -13.39
C LYS A 82 -1.27 -18.51 -12.83
N GLN A 83 -2.24 -17.92 -13.52
CA GLN A 83 -2.96 -16.73 -13.09
C GLN A 83 -4.44 -17.02 -12.95
N SER A 84 -5.05 -16.53 -11.86
CA SER A 84 -6.48 -16.71 -11.62
C SER A 84 -7.31 -15.81 -12.53
N ALA A 85 -8.35 -16.35 -13.16
CA ALA A 85 -9.37 -15.58 -13.84
C ALA A 85 -10.21 -14.69 -12.91
N PHE A 86 -10.08 -14.88 -11.59
CA PHE A 86 -10.68 -14.12 -10.50
C PHE A 86 -9.65 -13.31 -9.72
N SER A 87 -8.56 -12.86 -10.36
CA SER A 87 -7.73 -11.82 -9.77
C SER A 87 -8.51 -10.51 -9.64
N LYS A 88 -8.17 -9.66 -8.66
CA LYS A 88 -8.83 -8.36 -8.46
C LYS A 88 -8.92 -7.56 -9.76
N GLN A 89 -7.83 -7.51 -10.51
CA GLN A 89 -7.74 -6.78 -11.77
C GLN A 89 -8.67 -7.39 -12.84
N SER A 90 -8.61 -8.71 -13.04
CA SER A 90 -9.50 -9.39 -13.99
C SER A 90 -10.97 -9.21 -13.62
N MET A 91 -11.32 -9.32 -12.34
CA MET A 91 -12.67 -9.07 -11.86
C MET A 91 -13.13 -7.65 -12.13
N SER A 92 -12.25 -6.64 -11.96
CA SER A 92 -12.59 -5.22 -12.21
C SER A 92 -13.02 -5.00 -13.66
N TRP A 93 -12.27 -5.51 -14.64
CA TRP A 93 -12.60 -5.40 -16.05
C TRP A 93 -13.87 -6.18 -16.44
N LYS A 94 -14.04 -7.40 -15.92
CA LYS A 94 -15.26 -8.18 -16.15
C LYS A 94 -16.50 -7.51 -15.55
N LEU A 95 -16.40 -6.98 -14.33
CA LEU A 95 -17.49 -6.25 -13.68
C LEU A 95 -17.85 -4.99 -14.46
N MET A 96 -16.88 -4.32 -15.08
CA MET A 96 -17.12 -3.17 -15.95
C MET A 96 -17.97 -3.53 -17.18
N SER A 97 -17.84 -4.76 -17.69
CA SER A 97 -18.71 -5.29 -18.77
C SER A 97 -20.09 -5.70 -18.25
N ILE A 98 -20.16 -6.32 -17.07
CA ILE A 98 -21.39 -6.94 -16.54
C ILE A 98 -22.33 -5.90 -15.90
N LEU A 99 -21.79 -4.91 -15.17
CA LEU A 99 -22.59 -3.95 -14.42
C LEU A 99 -23.62 -3.20 -15.29
N PRO A 100 -23.29 -2.68 -16.48
CA PRO A 100 -24.28 -2.01 -17.34
C PRO A 100 -25.48 -2.91 -17.70
N GLU A 101 -25.26 -4.22 -17.90
CA GLU A 101 -26.31 -5.17 -18.21
C GLU A 101 -27.21 -5.50 -17.01
N MET A 102 -26.65 -5.38 -15.78
CA MET A 102 -27.37 -5.63 -14.53
C MET A 102 -28.16 -4.44 -14.00
N LEU A 103 -27.75 -3.19 -14.34
CA LEU A 103 -28.38 -1.96 -13.84
C LEU A 103 -29.90 -1.87 -14.06
N PRO A 104 -30.52 -2.42 -15.13
CA PRO A 104 -31.99 -2.37 -15.31
C PRO A 104 -32.78 -3.18 -14.27
N ARG A 105 -32.16 -4.12 -13.53
CA ARG A 105 -32.84 -4.94 -12.52
C ARG A 105 -33.15 -4.13 -11.26
N ASP A 106 -34.19 -4.55 -10.54
CA ASP A 106 -34.67 -3.84 -9.34
C ASP A 106 -33.64 -3.87 -8.19
N GLU A 107 -32.84 -4.93 -8.07
CA GLU A 107 -31.81 -5.08 -7.07
C GLU A 107 -30.69 -4.03 -7.21
N PHE A 108 -30.54 -3.42 -8.39
CA PHE A 108 -29.48 -2.47 -8.72
C PHE A 108 -29.93 -1.01 -8.74
N VAL A 109 -31.11 -0.68 -8.24
CA VAL A 109 -31.65 0.70 -8.25
C VAL A 109 -30.68 1.72 -7.67
N MET A 110 -30.04 1.41 -6.55
CA MET A 110 -29.09 2.34 -5.91
C MET A 110 -27.86 2.58 -6.78
N LEU A 111 -27.32 1.54 -7.41
CA LEU A 111 -26.15 1.64 -8.29
C LEU A 111 -26.50 2.35 -9.59
N ARG A 112 -27.70 2.12 -10.15
CA ARG A 112 -28.21 2.85 -11.31
C ARG A 112 -28.31 4.35 -11.04
N HIS A 113 -28.79 4.74 -9.86
CA HIS A 113 -28.85 6.14 -9.46
C HIS A 113 -27.43 6.75 -9.30
N TYR A 114 -26.51 6.02 -8.69
CA TYR A 114 -25.12 6.45 -8.52
C TYR A 114 -24.41 6.67 -9.87
N LEU A 115 -24.67 5.84 -10.86
CA LEU A 115 -24.05 5.89 -12.19
C LEU A 115 -24.81 6.74 -13.21
N SER A 116 -25.92 7.41 -12.82
CA SER A 116 -26.79 8.14 -13.75
C SER A 116 -26.12 9.31 -14.47
N ASP A 117 -25.09 9.90 -13.88
CA ASP A 117 -24.30 11.02 -14.39
C ASP A 117 -22.89 10.62 -14.87
N ASP A 118 -22.60 9.32 -14.98
CA ASP A 118 -21.29 8.81 -15.40
C ASP A 118 -21.18 8.81 -16.94
N THR A 119 -20.64 9.90 -17.48
CA THR A 119 -20.48 10.09 -18.92
C THR A 119 -19.19 9.50 -19.48
N ASP A 120 -18.16 9.33 -18.64
CA ASP A 120 -16.82 8.92 -19.02
C ASP A 120 -16.39 7.55 -18.44
N LYS A 121 -17.34 6.77 -17.94
CA LYS A 121 -17.13 5.43 -17.33
C LYS A 121 -16.20 5.40 -16.12
N ARG A 122 -15.79 6.55 -15.56
CA ARG A 122 -14.87 6.59 -14.40
C ARG A 122 -15.53 6.07 -13.14
N LYS A 123 -16.79 6.51 -12.86
CA LYS A 123 -17.54 6.01 -11.70
C LYS A 123 -17.83 4.51 -11.83
N LEU A 124 -18.16 4.06 -13.04
CA LEU A 124 -18.38 2.65 -13.33
C LEU A 124 -17.12 1.80 -13.03
N PHE A 125 -15.95 2.24 -13.52
CA PHE A 125 -14.70 1.54 -13.26
C PHE A 125 -14.29 1.57 -11.79
N GLN A 126 -14.45 2.70 -11.10
CA GLN A 126 -14.19 2.82 -9.68
C GLN A 126 -15.09 1.90 -8.85
N LEU A 127 -16.38 1.82 -9.18
CA LEU A 127 -17.30 0.89 -8.53
C LEU A 127 -16.92 -0.56 -8.79
N ALA A 128 -16.61 -0.91 -10.05
CA ALA A 128 -16.16 -2.24 -10.44
C ALA A 128 -14.88 -2.64 -9.68
N SER A 129 -13.90 -1.75 -9.62
CA SER A 129 -12.63 -1.98 -8.91
C SER A 129 -12.82 -2.13 -7.39
N ARG A 130 -13.69 -1.30 -6.77
CA ARG A 130 -14.02 -1.43 -5.34
C ARG A 130 -14.79 -2.71 -5.02
N THR A 131 -15.70 -3.11 -5.91
CA THR A 131 -16.44 -4.36 -5.76
C THR A 131 -15.54 -5.57 -5.96
N ALA A 132 -14.64 -5.52 -6.93
CA ALA A 132 -13.63 -6.56 -7.14
C ALA A 132 -12.72 -6.72 -5.92
N ASP A 133 -12.31 -5.61 -5.30
CA ASP A 133 -11.53 -5.61 -4.06
C ASP A 133 -12.27 -6.30 -2.91
N LEU A 134 -13.57 -6.04 -2.76
CA LEU A 134 -14.38 -6.73 -1.77
C LEU A 134 -14.54 -8.21 -2.07
N TYR A 135 -14.77 -8.58 -3.31
CA TYR A 135 -14.88 -10.00 -3.70
C TYR A 135 -13.56 -10.74 -3.50
N ASP A 136 -12.40 -10.12 -3.78
CA ASP A 136 -11.09 -10.70 -3.47
C ASP A 136 -10.93 -10.94 -1.96
N GLN A 137 -11.39 -10.01 -1.13
CA GLN A 137 -11.43 -10.19 0.32
C GLN A 137 -12.40 -11.31 0.74
N TYR A 138 -13.60 -11.39 0.13
CA TYR A 138 -14.54 -12.47 0.43
C TYR A 138 -14.01 -13.84 0.00
N LEU A 139 -13.28 -13.94 -1.10
CA LEU A 139 -12.58 -15.15 -1.53
C LEU A 139 -11.62 -15.71 -0.46
N VAL A 140 -11.05 -14.84 0.35
CA VAL A 140 -10.12 -15.22 1.42
C VAL A 140 -10.82 -15.41 2.77
N TYR A 141 -11.74 -14.52 3.14
CA TYR A 141 -12.29 -14.47 4.50
C TYR A 141 -13.71 -14.98 4.62
N ARG A 142 -14.44 -15.08 3.52
CA ARG A 142 -15.87 -15.44 3.45
C ARG A 142 -16.20 -16.34 2.27
N SER A 143 -15.35 -17.31 1.98
CA SER A 143 -15.55 -18.27 0.89
C SER A 143 -16.95 -18.90 0.91
N GLN A 144 -17.50 -19.13 2.10
CA GLN A 144 -18.84 -19.69 2.29
C GLN A 144 -19.95 -18.79 1.69
N TRP A 145 -19.79 -17.46 1.78
CA TRP A 145 -20.79 -16.53 1.20
C TRP A 145 -20.84 -16.67 -0.32
N LEU A 146 -19.67 -16.73 -0.95
CA LEU A 146 -19.57 -16.85 -2.39
C LEU A 146 -20.12 -18.16 -2.90
N ASN A 147 -19.85 -19.26 -2.21
CA ASN A 147 -20.43 -20.58 -2.54
C ASN A 147 -21.96 -20.59 -2.43
N CYS A 148 -22.57 -19.98 -1.41
CA CYS A 148 -24.02 -19.82 -1.28
C CYS A 148 -24.58 -18.94 -2.41
N TRP A 149 -23.94 -17.84 -2.75
CA TRP A 149 -24.38 -16.95 -3.83
C TRP A 149 -24.31 -17.60 -5.21
N GLU A 150 -23.33 -18.45 -5.46
CA GLU A 150 -23.25 -19.28 -6.67
C GLU A 150 -24.42 -20.27 -6.78
N ALA A 151 -24.81 -20.85 -5.65
CA ALA A 151 -25.99 -21.68 -5.57
C ALA A 151 -27.31 -20.87 -5.72
N GLY A 152 -27.24 -19.54 -5.69
CA GLY A 152 -28.41 -18.65 -5.79
C GLY A 152 -29.11 -18.42 -4.45
N GLU A 153 -28.47 -18.77 -3.34
CA GLU A 153 -28.99 -18.60 -1.98
C GLU A 153 -28.46 -17.31 -1.35
N LEU A 154 -29.33 -16.62 -0.61
CA LEU A 154 -28.95 -15.47 0.21
C LEU A 154 -28.68 -15.95 1.65
N ILE A 155 -27.81 -15.23 2.34
CA ILE A 155 -27.42 -15.57 3.72
C ILE A 155 -28.25 -14.76 4.70
N ASP A 156 -28.91 -15.42 5.63
CA ASP A 156 -29.73 -14.79 6.64
C ASP A 156 -28.92 -13.87 7.56
N GLY A 157 -29.45 -12.68 7.81
CA GLY A 157 -28.85 -11.70 8.72
C GLY A 157 -27.71 -10.87 8.14
N LEU A 158 -27.40 -11.00 6.85
CA LEU A 158 -26.52 -10.04 6.17
C LEU A 158 -27.30 -8.76 5.80
N PRO A 159 -26.63 -7.61 5.71
CA PRO A 159 -27.21 -6.33 5.31
C PRO A 159 -27.76 -6.31 3.89
N ASP A 160 -28.62 -5.32 3.58
CA ASP A 160 -29.29 -5.15 2.28
C ASP A 160 -28.34 -5.07 1.08
N ALA A 161 -27.10 -4.68 1.27
CA ALA A 161 -26.10 -4.69 0.19
C ALA A 161 -25.85 -6.08 -0.40
N GLN A 162 -26.18 -7.17 0.30
CA GLN A 162 -26.17 -8.53 -0.25
C GLN A 162 -27.10 -8.68 -1.46
N ILE A 163 -28.22 -7.96 -1.49
CA ILE A 163 -29.26 -8.09 -2.52
C ILE A 163 -28.69 -7.87 -3.92
N TRP A 164 -27.76 -6.94 -4.11
CA TRP A 164 -27.13 -6.70 -5.40
C TRP A 164 -25.77 -7.40 -5.55
N GLN A 165 -25.04 -7.64 -4.45
CA GLN A 165 -23.72 -8.29 -4.51
C GLN A 165 -23.82 -9.78 -4.88
N ALA A 166 -24.78 -10.49 -4.33
CA ALA A 166 -24.96 -11.92 -4.61
C ALA A 166 -25.28 -12.20 -6.10
N PRO A 167 -26.28 -11.56 -6.74
CA PRO A 167 -26.52 -11.77 -8.17
C PRO A 167 -25.39 -11.23 -9.06
N LEU A 168 -24.65 -10.19 -8.63
CA LEU A 168 -23.50 -9.70 -9.37
C LEU A 168 -22.32 -10.69 -9.34
N TRP A 169 -22.05 -11.32 -8.20
CA TRP A 169 -21.06 -12.39 -8.09
C TRP A 169 -21.41 -13.57 -8.99
N LYS A 170 -22.65 -14.02 -8.95
CA LYS A 170 -23.13 -15.11 -9.82
C LYS A 170 -22.96 -14.76 -11.30
N ALA A 171 -23.33 -13.54 -11.69
CA ALA A 171 -23.15 -13.07 -13.06
C ALA A 171 -21.67 -13.02 -13.47
N LEU A 172 -20.75 -12.69 -12.55
CA LEU A 172 -19.31 -12.69 -12.79
C LEU A 172 -18.79 -14.12 -13.05
N VAL A 173 -19.24 -15.10 -12.30
CA VAL A 173 -18.87 -16.52 -12.51
C VAL A 173 -19.42 -17.01 -13.87
N GLU A 174 -20.70 -16.76 -14.18
CA GLU A 174 -21.33 -17.12 -15.45
C GLU A 174 -20.66 -16.43 -16.65
N HIS A 175 -20.27 -15.17 -16.50
CA HIS A 175 -19.54 -14.43 -17.54
C HIS A 175 -18.16 -15.03 -17.78
N THR A 176 -17.44 -15.38 -16.72
CA THR A 176 -16.14 -16.06 -16.82
C THR A 176 -16.23 -17.39 -17.56
N GLU A 177 -17.29 -18.15 -17.31
CA GLU A 177 -17.57 -19.39 -18.04
C GLU A 177 -17.85 -19.15 -19.54
N LYS A 178 -18.68 -18.13 -19.86
CA LYS A 178 -18.98 -17.75 -21.26
C LYS A 178 -17.71 -17.34 -22.03
N LEU A 179 -16.73 -16.77 -21.36
CA LEU A 179 -15.43 -16.44 -21.95
C LEU A 179 -14.52 -17.66 -22.14
N GLY A 180 -14.97 -18.87 -21.77
CA GLY A 180 -14.16 -20.08 -21.83
C GLY A 180 -12.98 -20.10 -20.86
N GLN A 181 -13.01 -19.25 -19.84
CA GLN A 181 -11.98 -19.17 -18.82
C GLN A 181 -12.27 -20.13 -17.68
N PRO A 182 -11.23 -20.64 -16.98
CA PRO A 182 -11.42 -21.51 -15.83
C PRO A 182 -12.25 -20.84 -14.72
N GLN A 183 -13.23 -21.56 -14.20
CA GLN A 183 -14.06 -21.11 -13.07
C GLN A 183 -13.38 -21.29 -11.70
N TRP A 184 -12.08 -21.62 -11.71
CA TRP A 184 -11.33 -21.84 -10.50
C TRP A 184 -11.00 -20.52 -9.81
N HIS A 185 -11.54 -20.33 -8.63
CA HIS A 185 -11.20 -19.24 -7.73
C HIS A 185 -10.77 -19.78 -6.36
N ARG A 186 -10.18 -18.93 -5.54
CA ARG A 186 -9.63 -19.37 -4.25
C ARG A 186 -10.65 -20.13 -3.41
N ALA A 187 -11.90 -19.66 -3.31
CA ALA A 187 -12.90 -20.27 -2.43
C ALA A 187 -13.19 -21.74 -2.78
N ASN A 188 -13.31 -22.11 -4.08
CA ASN A 188 -13.60 -23.49 -4.47
C ASN A 188 -12.34 -24.37 -4.57
N LEU A 189 -11.15 -23.77 -4.66
CA LEU A 189 -9.89 -24.52 -4.73
C LEU A 189 -9.40 -25.01 -3.39
N TYR A 190 -9.66 -24.28 -2.28
CA TYR A 190 -9.20 -24.71 -0.96
C TYR A 190 -9.72 -26.07 -0.56
N ASP A 191 -11.01 -26.30 -0.65
CA ASP A 191 -11.64 -27.59 -0.26
C ASP A 191 -11.11 -28.73 -1.11
N ARG A 192 -10.97 -28.51 -2.43
CA ARG A 192 -10.42 -29.50 -3.35
C ARG A 192 -8.94 -29.79 -3.07
N PHE A 193 -8.15 -28.77 -2.78
CA PHE A 193 -6.74 -28.90 -2.43
C PHE A 193 -6.54 -29.71 -1.15
N ILE A 194 -7.29 -29.37 -0.10
CA ILE A 194 -7.25 -30.08 1.18
C ILE A 194 -7.65 -31.54 0.98
N ALA A 195 -8.77 -31.79 0.31
CA ALA A 195 -9.25 -33.16 0.05
C ALA A 195 -8.24 -33.99 -0.77
N THR A 196 -7.56 -33.36 -1.75
CA THR A 196 -6.55 -34.06 -2.56
C THR A 196 -5.32 -34.43 -1.73
N LEU A 197 -4.83 -33.50 -0.88
CA LEU A 197 -3.68 -33.78 0.00
C LEU A 197 -4.05 -34.83 1.06
N GLU A 198 -5.28 -34.80 1.59
CA GLU A 198 -5.75 -35.79 2.59
C GLU A 198 -5.91 -37.18 2.03
N ALA A 199 -6.31 -37.29 0.76
CA ALA A 199 -6.43 -38.57 0.06
C ALA A 199 -5.09 -39.14 -0.43
N ALA A 200 -4.07 -38.29 -0.58
CA ALA A 200 -2.77 -38.70 -1.10
C ALA A 200 -2.00 -39.54 -0.09
N SER A 201 -1.61 -40.76 -0.47
CA SER A 201 -0.76 -41.64 0.35
C SER A 201 0.76 -41.36 0.23
N LYS A 202 1.15 -40.58 -0.81
CA LYS A 202 2.52 -40.13 -1.08
C LYS A 202 2.49 -38.64 -1.37
N PRO A 203 3.58 -37.90 -1.10
CA PRO A 203 3.69 -36.50 -1.49
C PRO A 203 3.45 -36.33 -2.98
N PRO A 204 2.56 -35.42 -3.41
CA PRO A 204 2.49 -35.01 -4.82
C PRO A 204 3.84 -34.51 -5.35
N GLU A 205 4.11 -34.73 -6.64
CA GLU A 205 5.35 -34.28 -7.27
C GLU A 205 5.42 -32.75 -7.28
N GLY A 206 6.64 -32.22 -7.07
CA GLY A 206 6.90 -30.76 -7.14
C GLY A 206 6.60 -29.99 -5.85
N LEU A 207 6.21 -30.65 -4.76
CA LEU A 207 6.13 -30.01 -3.47
C LEU A 207 7.53 -29.75 -2.90
N PRO A 208 7.75 -28.62 -2.20
CA PRO A 208 9.00 -28.40 -1.48
C PRO A 208 9.13 -29.39 -0.32
N SER A 209 10.36 -29.78 0.01
CA SER A 209 10.61 -30.66 1.15
C SER A 209 10.29 -29.98 2.47
N ARG A 210 10.54 -28.66 2.56
CA ARG A 210 10.43 -27.87 3.76
C ARG A 210 9.95 -26.45 3.44
N VAL A 211 9.22 -25.84 4.40
CA VAL A 211 8.74 -24.45 4.32
C VAL A 211 8.87 -23.79 5.69
N PHE A 212 9.51 -22.63 5.74
CA PHE A 212 9.51 -21.76 6.90
C PHE A 212 8.50 -20.63 6.75
N ILE A 213 7.89 -20.22 7.86
CA ILE A 213 7.01 -19.06 7.93
C ILE A 213 7.56 -18.13 9.00
N CYS A 214 8.12 -16.98 8.60
CA CYS A 214 8.86 -16.11 9.49
C CYS A 214 8.35 -14.68 9.46
N GLY A 215 8.26 -14.03 10.64
CA GLY A 215 7.85 -12.63 10.76
C GLY A 215 6.40 -12.35 10.40
N ILE A 216 5.56 -13.38 10.33
CA ILE A 216 4.13 -13.26 10.05
C ILE A 216 3.35 -13.32 11.36
N SER A 217 2.73 -12.20 11.72
CA SER A 217 1.95 -12.07 12.96
C SER A 217 0.49 -12.49 12.83
N ALA A 218 0.02 -12.77 11.61
CA ALA A 218 -1.36 -13.17 11.35
C ALA A 218 -1.50 -13.82 9.96
N LEU A 219 -2.23 -14.93 9.87
CA LEU A 219 -2.62 -15.59 8.62
C LEU A 219 -4.12 -15.84 8.59
N PRO A 220 -4.78 -15.71 7.44
CA PRO A 220 -6.17 -16.10 7.30
C PRO A 220 -6.42 -17.56 7.67
N PRO A 221 -7.58 -17.91 8.26
CA PRO A 221 -7.91 -19.30 8.64
C PRO A 221 -7.77 -20.29 7.50
N VAL A 222 -8.17 -19.90 6.29
CA VAL A 222 -8.07 -20.76 5.09
C VAL A 222 -6.62 -21.11 4.72
N TYR A 223 -5.68 -20.17 4.93
CA TYR A 223 -4.25 -20.45 4.70
C TYR A 223 -3.71 -21.43 5.74
N LEU A 224 -4.08 -21.26 7.00
CA LEU A 224 -3.67 -22.17 8.06
C LEU A 224 -4.19 -23.58 7.84
N ASN A 225 -5.44 -23.74 7.39
CA ASN A 225 -6.01 -25.06 7.07
C ASN A 225 -5.29 -25.69 5.88
N ALA A 226 -4.98 -24.92 4.84
CA ALA A 226 -4.20 -25.40 3.70
C ALA A 226 -2.78 -25.83 4.11
N LEU A 227 -2.12 -25.05 4.97
CA LEU A 227 -0.80 -25.38 5.53
C LEU A 227 -0.86 -26.63 6.41
N LYS A 228 -1.92 -26.81 7.22
CA LYS A 228 -2.15 -28.03 8.00
C LYS A 228 -2.26 -29.27 7.13
N ALA A 229 -3.03 -29.18 6.04
CA ALA A 229 -3.13 -30.28 5.08
C ALA A 229 -1.79 -30.56 4.38
N LEU A 230 -1.10 -29.51 3.95
CA LEU A 230 0.24 -29.59 3.33
C LEU A 230 1.27 -30.20 4.28
N GLY A 231 1.18 -29.91 5.59
CA GLY A 231 2.07 -30.43 6.63
C GLY A 231 2.05 -31.95 6.80
N ARG A 232 1.13 -32.67 6.14
CA ARG A 232 1.16 -34.15 6.06
C ARG A 232 2.25 -34.65 5.12
N HIS A 233 2.68 -33.84 4.16
CA HIS A 233 3.61 -34.19 3.09
C HIS A 233 4.88 -33.36 3.09
N VAL A 234 4.88 -32.18 3.72
CA VAL A 234 5.95 -31.18 3.76
C VAL A 234 6.27 -30.85 5.21
N ASP A 235 7.54 -30.59 5.53
CA ASP A 235 7.91 -30.08 6.85
C ASP A 235 7.69 -28.57 6.92
N ILE A 236 6.76 -28.16 7.78
CA ILE A 236 6.34 -26.75 7.93
C ILE A 236 6.77 -26.24 9.31
N HIS A 237 7.56 -25.19 9.32
CA HIS A 237 8.06 -24.53 10.52
C HIS A 237 7.48 -23.12 10.63
N ILE A 238 6.58 -22.92 11.59
CA ILE A 238 5.97 -21.59 11.87
C ILE A 238 6.77 -20.93 12.99
N LEU A 239 7.48 -19.86 12.68
CA LEU A 239 8.30 -19.08 13.60
C LEU A 239 7.46 -17.88 14.07
N PHE A 240 6.73 -18.06 15.16
CA PHE A 240 5.77 -17.07 15.65
C PHE A 240 6.40 -16.18 16.72
N THR A 241 6.51 -14.87 16.42
CA THR A 241 6.91 -13.87 17.41
C THR A 241 5.77 -13.65 18.39
N ASN A 242 5.82 -14.30 19.53
CA ASN A 242 4.81 -14.28 20.57
C ASN A 242 5.24 -13.36 21.72
N PRO A 243 4.56 -12.24 22.00
CA PRO A 243 4.97 -11.31 23.05
C PRO A 243 4.79 -11.83 24.48
N CYS A 244 4.05 -12.92 24.67
CA CYS A 244 3.71 -13.46 25.98
C CYS A 244 3.92 -14.96 26.05
N ARG A 245 4.56 -15.45 27.14
CA ARG A 245 4.80 -16.87 27.38
C ARG A 245 3.57 -17.65 27.83
N HIS A 246 2.54 -16.93 28.34
CA HIS A 246 1.27 -17.54 28.72
C HIS A 246 0.28 -17.50 27.57
N TYR A 247 -0.71 -18.40 27.60
CA TYR A 247 -1.80 -18.34 26.62
C TYR A 247 -2.65 -17.10 26.87
N TRP A 248 -2.82 -16.29 25.82
CA TRP A 248 -3.53 -15.01 25.88
C TRP A 248 -4.61 -14.86 24.80
N GLY A 249 -4.99 -15.98 24.15
CA GLY A 249 -6.01 -16.01 23.09
C GLY A 249 -7.40 -15.57 23.52
N ASP A 250 -7.71 -15.63 24.82
CA ASP A 250 -9.02 -15.26 25.37
C ASP A 250 -9.09 -13.84 25.98
N ILE A 251 -7.98 -13.12 25.99
CA ILE A 251 -7.90 -11.77 26.56
C ILE A 251 -8.65 -10.78 25.67
N GLN A 252 -9.65 -10.07 26.23
CA GLN A 252 -10.45 -9.10 25.50
C GLN A 252 -10.39 -7.72 26.17
N ASP A 253 -10.36 -6.66 25.35
CA ASP A 253 -10.44 -5.29 25.84
C ASP A 253 -11.84 -4.98 26.36
N SER A 254 -11.95 -4.59 27.62
CA SER A 254 -13.23 -4.26 28.29
C SER A 254 -13.98 -3.12 27.57
N ARG A 255 -13.29 -2.13 27.04
CA ARG A 255 -13.89 -1.03 26.27
C ARG A 255 -14.49 -1.51 24.97
N TRP A 256 -13.83 -2.45 24.30
CA TRP A 256 -14.36 -3.07 23.08
C TRP A 256 -15.60 -3.92 23.38
N LEU A 257 -15.55 -4.72 24.44
CA LEU A 257 -16.72 -5.50 24.92
C LEU A 257 -17.89 -4.60 25.28
N ALA A 258 -17.65 -3.50 25.98
CA ALA A 258 -18.68 -2.53 26.33
C ALA A 258 -19.33 -1.91 25.07
N ARG A 259 -18.52 -1.55 24.05
CA ARG A 259 -19.03 -1.04 22.76
C ARG A 259 -19.85 -2.11 22.01
N LEU A 260 -19.39 -3.35 22.01
CA LEU A 260 -20.09 -4.46 21.35
C LEU A 260 -21.47 -4.72 22.02
N VAL A 261 -21.49 -4.81 23.35
CA VAL A 261 -22.71 -4.98 24.15
C VAL A 261 -23.67 -3.80 23.93
N THR A 262 -23.14 -2.57 23.88
CA THR A 262 -23.94 -1.37 23.63
C THR A 262 -24.55 -1.41 22.22
N ARG A 263 -23.79 -1.79 21.18
CA ARG A 263 -24.30 -1.97 19.80
C ARG A 263 -25.39 -3.02 19.72
N GLN A 264 -25.17 -4.18 20.31
CA GLN A 264 -26.16 -5.27 20.28
C GLN A 264 -27.44 -4.86 21.02
N ARG A 265 -27.32 -4.19 22.19
CA ARG A 265 -28.48 -3.74 22.97
C ARG A 265 -29.21 -2.58 22.30
N ARG A 266 -28.50 -1.68 21.61
CA ARG A 266 -29.11 -0.62 20.82
C ARG A 266 -29.97 -1.18 19.68
N ARG A 267 -29.51 -2.22 19.02
CA ARG A 267 -30.28 -2.94 18.01
C ARG A 267 -31.57 -3.55 18.60
N ILE A 268 -31.46 -4.21 19.75
CA ILE A 268 -32.63 -4.77 20.46
C ILE A 268 -33.57 -3.67 20.96
N PHE A 269 -33.02 -2.52 21.39
CA PHE A 269 -33.82 -1.36 21.81
C PHE A 269 -34.61 -0.78 20.65
N GLU A 270 -33.97 -0.60 19.49
CA GLU A 270 -34.61 -0.08 18.27
C GLU A 270 -35.72 -1.05 17.77
N GLU A 271 -35.48 -2.37 17.87
CA GLU A 271 -36.44 -3.39 17.42
C GLU A 271 -37.57 -3.68 18.44
N ARG A 272 -37.32 -3.61 19.74
CA ARG A 272 -38.22 -4.09 20.80
C ARG A 272 -38.52 -3.08 21.92
N SER A 273 -38.03 -1.86 21.85
CA SER A 273 -38.19 -0.83 22.89
C SER A 273 -37.76 -1.26 24.31
N ILE A 274 -36.73 -2.12 24.40
CA ILE A 274 -36.18 -2.60 25.67
C ILE A 274 -35.03 -1.67 26.11
N PRO A 275 -34.92 -1.26 27.41
CA PRO A 275 -33.86 -0.39 27.90
C PRO A 275 -32.45 -0.96 27.55
N LEU A 276 -31.55 -0.06 27.13
CA LEU A 276 -30.16 -0.39 26.74
C LEU A 276 -29.39 -1.15 27.83
N PHE A 277 -29.64 -0.79 29.11
CA PHE A 277 -29.07 -1.46 30.27
C PHE A 277 -30.15 -1.72 31.30
N LYS A 278 -30.05 -2.84 32.00
CA LYS A 278 -31.02 -3.18 33.08
C LYS A 278 -30.99 -2.17 34.24
N ASP A 279 -29.82 -1.65 34.51
CA ASP A 279 -29.59 -0.64 35.52
C ASP A 279 -28.36 0.22 35.21
N SER A 280 -28.24 1.37 35.85
CA SER A 280 -27.12 2.29 35.71
C SER A 280 -25.82 1.73 36.29
N ALA A 281 -25.88 0.79 37.22
CA ALA A 281 -24.73 0.17 37.85
C ALA A 281 -24.00 -0.77 36.88
N THR A 282 -24.75 -1.56 36.07
CA THR A 282 -24.17 -2.41 34.99
C THR A 282 -23.47 -1.59 33.92
N ALA A 283 -24.03 -0.42 33.56
CA ALA A 283 -23.38 0.47 32.60
C ALA A 283 -22.11 1.11 33.21
N ALA A 284 -22.17 1.56 34.47
CA ALA A 284 -21.03 2.12 35.16
C ALA A 284 -19.88 1.14 35.29
N HIS A 285 -20.16 -0.13 35.62
CA HIS A 285 -19.13 -1.17 35.74
C HIS A 285 -18.44 -1.48 34.40
N LEU A 286 -19.19 -1.57 33.32
CA LEU A 286 -18.63 -1.85 31.97
C LEU A 286 -17.73 -0.72 31.43
N PHE A 287 -17.93 0.51 31.90
CA PHE A 287 -17.15 1.68 31.48
C PHE A 287 -16.26 2.24 32.61
N SER A 288 -16.21 1.56 33.79
CA SER A 288 -15.39 1.99 34.91
C SER A 288 -13.92 1.61 34.73
N GLU A 289 -13.05 2.32 35.45
CA GLU A 289 -11.64 1.97 35.54
C GLU A 289 -11.41 0.62 36.25
N GLU A 290 -12.35 0.17 37.10
CA GLU A 290 -12.33 -1.16 37.74
C GLU A 290 -12.37 -2.31 36.69
N GLY A 291 -13.12 -2.13 35.58
CA GLY A 291 -13.12 -3.09 34.47
C GLY A 291 -11.76 -3.23 33.76
N ILE A 292 -10.83 -2.29 33.93
CA ILE A 292 -9.47 -2.36 33.40
C ILE A 292 -8.57 -3.20 34.33
N GLN A 293 -8.87 -3.25 35.61
CA GLN A 293 -8.09 -4.05 36.60
C GLN A 293 -8.27 -5.56 36.41
N ASP A 294 -9.42 -5.99 35.88
CA ASP A 294 -9.69 -7.40 35.61
C ASP A 294 -8.95 -7.95 34.38
N LEU A 295 -8.25 -7.08 33.64
CA LEU A 295 -7.44 -7.49 32.51
C LEU A 295 -6.07 -7.96 32.97
N PRO A 296 -5.57 -9.11 32.49
CA PRO A 296 -4.23 -9.60 32.83
C PRO A 296 -3.13 -8.63 32.42
N ASN A 297 -3.18 -8.06 31.21
CA ASN A 297 -2.31 -6.98 30.75
C ASN A 297 -3.08 -6.08 29.78
N PRO A 298 -3.32 -4.78 30.13
CA PRO A 298 -4.15 -3.89 29.32
C PRO A 298 -3.50 -3.49 27.98
N LEU A 299 -2.18 -3.44 27.87
CA LEU A 299 -1.50 -3.15 26.62
C LEU A 299 -1.66 -4.31 25.63
N LEU A 300 -1.44 -5.52 26.09
CA LEU A 300 -1.61 -6.72 25.27
C LEU A 300 -3.08 -6.89 24.83
N ALA A 301 -4.03 -6.64 25.73
CA ALA A 301 -5.46 -6.69 25.43
C ALA A 301 -5.87 -5.70 24.34
N SER A 302 -5.32 -4.48 24.37
CA SER A 302 -5.65 -3.41 23.44
C SER A 302 -4.92 -3.54 22.10
N TRP A 303 -3.61 -3.80 22.13
CA TRP A 303 -2.77 -3.83 20.93
C TRP A 303 -2.64 -5.22 20.30
N GLY A 304 -2.81 -6.27 21.12
CA GLY A 304 -2.60 -7.64 20.69
C GLY A 304 -3.74 -8.29 19.90
N LYS A 305 -4.77 -7.55 19.47
CA LYS A 305 -5.98 -8.14 18.87
C LYS A 305 -5.72 -9.14 17.74
N LEU A 306 -4.86 -8.81 16.80
CA LEU A 306 -4.53 -9.70 15.67
C LEU A 306 -3.75 -10.94 16.14
N GLY A 307 -2.74 -10.74 16.96
CA GLY A 307 -1.95 -11.84 17.50
C GLY A 307 -2.76 -12.77 18.41
N ARG A 308 -3.72 -12.24 19.15
CA ARG A 308 -4.66 -13.01 19.97
C ARG A 308 -5.49 -14.00 19.13
N ASP A 309 -6.08 -13.49 18.06
CA ASP A 309 -6.87 -14.33 17.16
C ASP A 309 -5.98 -15.37 16.46
N TYR A 310 -4.73 -15.02 16.19
CA TYR A 310 -3.75 -15.92 15.58
C TYR A 310 -3.27 -17.03 16.53
N ILE A 311 -2.92 -16.71 17.78
CA ILE A 311 -2.50 -17.71 18.77
C ILE A 311 -3.63 -18.70 19.07
N HIS A 312 -4.88 -18.22 19.10
CA HIS A 312 -6.05 -19.11 19.25
C HIS A 312 -6.13 -20.14 18.11
N MET A 313 -5.96 -19.69 16.86
CA MET A 313 -5.99 -20.60 15.72
C MET A 313 -4.77 -21.53 15.64
N LEU A 314 -3.58 -21.05 16.03
CA LEU A 314 -2.40 -21.92 16.12
C LEU A 314 -2.61 -23.01 17.16
N SER A 315 -3.17 -22.68 18.33
CA SER A 315 -3.51 -23.64 19.37
C SER A 315 -4.51 -24.70 18.91
N ASP A 316 -5.50 -24.34 18.08
CA ASP A 316 -6.46 -25.29 17.50
C ASP A 316 -5.81 -26.25 16.48
N ILE A 317 -4.75 -25.81 15.81
CA ILE A 317 -4.03 -26.62 14.83
C ILE A 317 -3.08 -27.60 15.52
N THR A 318 -2.44 -27.16 16.61
CA THR A 318 -1.47 -27.96 17.38
C THR A 318 -2.09 -28.70 18.58
N SER A 319 -3.42 -28.85 18.60
CA SER A 319 -4.22 -29.39 19.73
C SER A 319 -3.78 -30.76 20.27
N SER A 320 -2.78 -31.41 19.68
CA SER A 320 -2.13 -32.62 20.19
C SER A 320 -0.88 -32.38 21.05
N GLY A 321 -0.41 -31.12 21.19
CA GLY A 321 0.78 -30.77 22.00
C GLY A 321 2.12 -31.28 21.45
N GLU A 322 2.14 -31.99 20.34
CA GLU A 322 3.32 -32.63 19.75
C GLU A 322 3.97 -31.76 18.67
N GLY A 323 4.03 -30.45 18.79
CA GLY A 323 4.61 -29.61 17.75
C GLY A 323 5.00 -28.20 18.19
N ASP A 324 4.71 -27.86 19.45
CA ASP A 324 5.03 -26.54 19.99
C ASP A 324 6.40 -26.54 20.67
N VAL A 325 7.21 -25.56 20.32
CA VAL A 325 8.54 -25.34 20.90
C VAL A 325 8.59 -23.95 21.51
N ASP A 326 8.78 -23.86 22.82
CA ASP A 326 8.91 -22.61 23.56
C ASP A 326 10.39 -22.20 23.63
N ALA A 327 10.70 -21.03 23.07
CA ALA A 327 12.02 -20.43 23.06
C ALA A 327 11.97 -18.98 23.60
N PHE A 328 11.24 -18.77 24.69
CA PHE A 328 11.13 -17.46 25.35
C PHE A 328 12.41 -17.10 26.09
N VAL A 329 12.75 -15.83 26.05
CA VAL A 329 13.90 -15.25 26.75
C VAL A 329 13.42 -14.27 27.79
N ASP A 330 13.94 -14.39 29.02
CA ASP A 330 13.65 -13.44 30.10
C ASP A 330 14.19 -12.05 29.77
N ILE A 331 13.45 -11.03 30.16
CA ILE A 331 13.78 -9.63 29.93
C ILE A 331 14.29 -9.02 31.24
N SER A 332 15.46 -8.36 31.18
CA SER A 332 16.03 -7.66 32.33
C SER A 332 15.12 -6.50 32.78
N SER A 333 15.12 -6.20 34.08
CA SER A 333 14.35 -5.09 34.67
C SER A 333 15.19 -3.83 34.86
N ASP A 334 16.07 -3.49 33.92
CA ASP A 334 17.05 -2.42 34.01
C ASP A 334 16.56 -1.08 33.45
N SER A 335 15.48 -1.09 32.67
CA SER A 335 14.93 0.11 32.04
C SER A 335 13.40 0.11 32.02
N LEU A 336 12.78 1.26 31.76
CA LEU A 336 11.32 1.39 31.64
C LEU A 336 10.79 0.52 30.50
N LEU A 337 11.45 0.53 29.35
CA LEU A 337 11.02 -0.25 28.20
C LEU A 337 11.07 -1.76 28.50
N HIS A 338 12.18 -2.24 29.06
CA HIS A 338 12.32 -3.64 29.43
C HIS A 338 11.30 -4.05 30.51
N ASN A 339 11.00 -3.16 31.45
CA ASN A 339 9.96 -3.40 32.47
C ASN A 339 8.57 -3.58 31.82
N ILE A 340 8.20 -2.75 30.83
CA ILE A 340 6.94 -2.88 30.12
C ILE A 340 6.90 -4.18 29.31
N GLN A 341 7.98 -4.51 28.63
CA GLN A 341 8.09 -5.74 27.84
C GLN A 341 8.02 -7.00 28.73
N SER A 342 8.67 -6.98 29.92
CA SER A 342 8.56 -8.05 30.91
C SER A 342 7.14 -8.21 31.44
N ASP A 343 6.44 -7.11 31.75
CA ASP A 343 5.05 -7.15 32.21
C ASP A 343 4.10 -7.73 31.13
N ILE A 344 4.38 -7.48 29.84
CA ILE A 344 3.65 -8.10 28.74
C ILE A 344 3.99 -9.60 28.64
N LEU A 345 5.27 -9.96 28.73
CA LEU A 345 5.74 -11.35 28.65
C LEU A 345 5.11 -12.23 29.73
N ASP A 346 4.98 -11.69 30.96
CA ASP A 346 4.49 -12.43 32.12
C ASP A 346 2.99 -12.16 32.43
N LEU A 347 2.28 -11.45 31.58
CA LEU A 347 0.88 -11.02 31.75
C LEU A 347 0.61 -10.22 33.03
N GLU A 348 1.57 -9.47 33.53
CA GLU A 348 1.39 -8.67 34.74
C GLU A 348 0.57 -7.37 34.45
N ASN A 349 -0.41 -7.12 35.27
CA ASN A 349 -1.16 -5.86 35.30
C ASN A 349 -0.75 -5.00 36.50
N ARG A 350 -0.11 -3.88 36.21
CA ARG A 350 0.29 -2.92 37.27
C ARG A 350 -0.67 -1.72 37.36
N ALA A 351 -1.76 -1.73 36.59
CA ALA A 351 -2.79 -0.71 36.72
C ALA A 351 -3.51 -0.80 38.09
N ILE A 352 -3.73 0.31 38.69
CA ILE A 352 -4.47 0.44 39.98
C ILE A 352 -5.57 1.46 39.75
N ALA A 353 -6.82 1.03 39.81
CA ALA A 353 -7.98 1.92 39.67
C ALA A 353 -8.52 2.36 41.04
N GLY A 354 -9.22 3.49 41.06
CA GLY A 354 -9.98 3.96 42.22
C GLY A 354 -9.17 4.49 43.40
N ILE A 355 -7.84 4.66 43.22
CA ILE A 355 -6.96 5.21 44.24
C ILE A 355 -6.49 6.63 43.89
N THR A 356 -6.18 7.41 44.92
CA THR A 356 -5.59 8.74 44.76
C THR A 356 -4.15 8.66 44.26
N ALA A 357 -3.63 9.76 43.72
CA ALA A 357 -2.24 9.83 43.27
C ALA A 357 -1.24 9.55 44.42
N GLU A 358 -1.59 9.89 45.64
CA GLU A 358 -0.76 9.62 46.84
C GLU A 358 -0.74 8.12 47.19
N GLU A 359 -1.90 7.47 47.15
CA GLU A 359 -2.00 6.01 47.35
C GLU A 359 -1.26 5.23 46.26
N PHE A 360 -1.41 5.67 45.01
CA PHE A 360 -0.66 5.10 43.88
C PHE A 360 0.85 5.26 44.09
N ALA A 361 1.30 6.43 44.54
CA ALA A 361 2.72 6.67 44.81
C ALA A 361 3.33 5.76 45.89
N ARG A 362 2.51 5.25 46.81
CA ARG A 362 2.89 4.36 47.93
C ARG A 362 2.70 2.88 47.60
N SER A 363 2.10 2.58 46.46
CA SER A 363 1.80 1.21 46.06
C SER A 363 3.09 0.41 45.76
N ASP A 364 3.12 -0.86 46.18
CA ASP A 364 4.17 -1.83 45.86
C ASP A 364 4.16 -2.27 44.36
N LYS A 365 3.04 -2.06 43.65
CA LYS A 365 2.95 -2.29 42.20
C LYS A 365 3.73 -1.28 41.38
N LYS A 366 4.06 -0.13 41.97
CA LYS A 366 4.83 0.91 41.32
C LYS A 366 6.32 0.58 41.29
N ARG A 367 6.92 0.60 40.08
CA ARG A 367 8.37 0.48 39.94
C ARG A 367 9.04 1.84 40.03
N LYS A 368 10.23 1.89 40.65
CA LYS A 368 11.06 3.10 40.61
C LYS A 368 11.73 3.21 39.25
N LEU A 369 11.57 4.36 38.64
CA LEU A 369 12.26 4.70 37.38
C LEU A 369 13.60 5.34 37.73
N ASP A 370 14.67 4.92 37.02
CA ASP A 370 15.96 5.61 37.08
C ASP A 370 15.80 7.00 36.43
N PRO A 371 16.22 8.08 37.09
CA PRO A 371 16.15 9.43 36.50
C PRO A 371 16.93 9.57 35.19
N ASP A 372 17.95 8.74 34.99
CA ASP A 372 18.81 8.74 33.80
C ASP A 372 18.33 7.78 32.70
N ASP A 373 17.24 7.04 32.94
CA ASP A 373 16.67 6.15 31.94
C ASP A 373 16.17 6.92 30.70
N ARG A 374 16.70 6.53 29.55
CA ARG A 374 16.36 7.07 28.21
C ARG A 374 15.76 6.02 27.29
N SER A 375 15.35 4.88 27.81
CA SER A 375 14.80 3.77 27.00
C SER A 375 13.50 4.12 26.29
N LEU A 376 12.71 5.05 26.85
CA LEU A 376 11.49 5.57 26.25
C LEU A 376 11.45 7.09 26.42
N THR A 377 11.47 7.83 25.31
CA THR A 377 11.42 9.30 25.30
C THR A 377 10.28 9.81 24.43
N ILE A 378 9.62 10.88 24.86
CA ILE A 378 8.53 11.53 24.15
C ILE A 378 8.88 12.99 23.94
N HIS A 379 8.80 13.44 22.69
CA HIS A 379 9.09 14.81 22.30
C HIS A 379 7.85 15.49 21.73
N MET A 380 7.48 16.66 22.27
CA MET A 380 6.39 17.48 21.76
C MET A 380 6.97 18.65 20.97
N CYS A 381 6.63 18.70 19.67
CA CYS A 381 7.17 19.68 18.74
C CYS A 381 6.04 20.49 18.10
N HIS A 382 6.30 21.74 17.74
CA HIS A 382 5.30 22.63 17.16
C HIS A 382 5.13 22.48 15.64
N SER A 383 6.04 21.78 14.96
CA SER A 383 5.98 21.58 13.50
C SER A 383 6.72 20.31 13.08
N PRO A 384 6.38 19.72 11.91
CA PRO A 384 7.07 18.58 11.36
C PRO A 384 8.57 18.83 11.13
N GLN A 385 8.95 20.03 10.68
CA GLN A 385 10.36 20.41 10.51
C GLN A 385 11.10 20.34 11.85
N ARG A 386 10.52 20.92 12.91
CA ARG A 386 11.15 20.91 14.24
C ARG A 386 11.25 19.50 14.82
N GLU A 387 10.27 18.65 14.53
CA GLU A 387 10.30 17.24 14.91
C GLU A 387 11.49 16.51 14.27
N VAL A 388 11.73 16.74 12.98
CA VAL A 388 12.87 16.16 12.25
C VAL A 388 14.22 16.73 12.72
N GLU A 389 14.29 18.03 13.04
CA GLU A 389 15.49 18.64 13.61
C GLU A 389 15.86 18.02 14.97
N ILE A 390 14.89 17.87 15.86
CA ILE A 390 15.10 17.22 17.17
C ILE A 390 15.49 15.75 16.99
N LEU A 391 14.87 15.04 16.08
CA LEU A 391 15.25 13.67 15.75
C LEU A 391 16.72 13.59 15.36
N HIS A 392 17.16 14.44 14.41
CA HIS A 392 18.53 14.46 13.93
C HIS A 392 19.54 14.71 15.05
N ASP A 393 19.29 15.72 15.91
CA ASP A 393 20.14 16.02 17.06
C ASP A 393 20.19 14.86 18.07
N LYS A 394 19.06 14.17 18.29
CA LYS A 394 18.99 13.00 19.19
C LYS A 394 19.74 11.81 18.64
N LEU A 395 19.64 11.54 17.34
CA LEU A 395 20.37 10.44 16.71
C LEU A 395 21.89 10.68 16.76
N LEU A 396 22.35 11.92 16.56
CA LEU A 396 23.76 12.27 16.74
C LEU A 396 24.24 12.01 18.19
N ALA A 397 23.44 12.43 19.17
CA ALA A 397 23.77 12.19 20.57
C ALA A 397 23.84 10.70 20.91
N LEU A 398 22.87 9.88 20.45
CA LEU A 398 22.84 8.43 20.68
C LEU A 398 24.09 7.74 20.06
N LEU A 399 24.48 8.10 18.85
CA LEU A 399 25.66 7.55 18.18
C LEU A 399 26.97 8.01 18.83
N GLN A 400 26.97 9.16 19.50
CA GLN A 400 28.12 9.63 20.29
C GLN A 400 28.22 8.92 21.64
N ASP A 401 27.08 8.66 22.29
CA ASP A 401 27.02 8.04 23.62
C ASP A 401 27.28 6.53 23.56
N ASP A 402 26.90 5.85 22.45
CA ASP A 402 27.13 4.41 22.24
C ASP A 402 27.94 4.15 20.95
N PRO A 403 29.25 3.90 21.08
CA PRO A 403 30.13 3.60 19.93
C PRO A 403 29.82 2.29 19.19
N GLU A 404 29.07 1.37 19.80
CA GLU A 404 28.65 0.10 19.17
C GLU A 404 27.35 0.26 18.36
N LEU A 405 26.65 1.39 18.52
CA LEU A 405 25.47 1.71 17.75
C LEU A 405 25.87 2.17 16.34
N THR A 406 25.30 1.56 15.33
CA THR A 406 25.54 1.94 13.93
C THR A 406 24.27 2.53 13.30
N PRO A 407 24.37 3.37 12.25
CA PRO A 407 23.17 3.92 11.59
C PRO A 407 22.18 2.87 11.11
N ARG A 408 22.63 1.68 10.73
CA ARG A 408 21.77 0.57 10.30
C ARG A 408 20.92 -0.03 11.43
N ASP A 409 21.33 0.15 12.69
CA ASP A 409 20.63 -0.34 13.87
C ASP A 409 19.44 0.57 14.26
N ILE A 410 19.26 1.67 13.51
CA ILE A 410 18.27 2.70 13.76
C ILE A 410 17.19 2.65 12.67
N VAL A 411 15.94 2.62 13.09
CA VAL A 411 14.79 2.80 12.20
C VAL A 411 13.97 4.00 12.63
N VAL A 412 13.57 4.81 11.66
CA VAL A 412 12.65 5.93 11.84
C VAL A 412 11.37 5.61 11.08
N MET A 413 10.29 5.39 11.80
CA MET A 413 8.99 5.09 11.24
C MET A 413 8.11 6.33 11.24
N VAL A 414 7.51 6.65 10.12
CA VAL A 414 6.70 7.86 9.92
C VAL A 414 5.28 7.48 9.58
N ALA A 415 4.31 8.14 10.19
CA ALA A 415 2.89 7.88 9.91
C ALA A 415 2.52 8.20 8.46
N ASP A 416 3.07 9.30 7.91
CA ASP A 416 2.93 9.70 6.50
C ASP A 416 4.28 10.18 5.97
N ILE A 417 4.97 9.32 5.25
CA ILE A 417 6.32 9.58 4.74
C ILE A 417 6.33 10.69 3.67
N ASP A 418 5.28 10.80 2.88
CA ASP A 418 5.23 11.76 1.78
C ASP A 418 5.17 13.19 2.32
N SER A 419 4.45 13.43 3.42
CA SER A 419 4.39 14.75 4.08
C SER A 419 5.68 15.12 4.82
N TYR A 420 6.44 14.14 5.33
CA TYR A 420 7.68 14.36 6.07
C TYR A 420 8.94 14.37 5.20
N SER A 421 8.91 13.72 4.03
CA SER A 421 10.07 13.58 3.15
C SER A 421 10.76 14.90 2.78
N PRO A 422 10.08 16.03 2.48
CA PRO A 422 10.72 17.31 2.23
C PRO A 422 11.52 17.82 3.43
N PHE A 423 10.99 17.69 4.64
CA PHE A 423 11.64 18.12 5.87
C PHE A 423 12.84 17.23 6.21
N ILE A 424 12.73 15.91 5.98
CA ILE A 424 13.84 14.98 6.14
C ILE A 424 14.98 15.34 5.20
N GLN A 425 14.68 15.59 3.92
CA GLN A 425 15.69 16.02 2.96
C GLN A 425 16.32 17.38 3.33
N ALA A 426 15.52 18.32 3.81
CA ALA A 426 16.03 19.64 4.23
C ALA A 426 16.98 19.55 5.43
N VAL A 427 16.70 18.67 6.41
CA VAL A 427 17.52 18.58 7.63
C VAL A 427 18.69 17.61 7.45
N PHE A 428 18.44 16.37 7.05
CA PHE A 428 19.49 15.35 6.89
C PHE A 428 20.34 15.58 5.64
N GLY A 429 19.74 16.04 4.53
CA GLY A 429 20.45 16.30 3.28
C GLY A 429 21.31 17.55 3.30
N SER A 430 21.00 18.55 4.15
CA SER A 430 21.80 19.75 4.30
C SER A 430 22.94 19.62 5.33
N ALA A 431 22.91 18.56 6.15
CA ALA A 431 23.92 18.33 7.18
C ALA A 431 25.26 17.93 6.55
N THR A 432 26.35 18.59 6.99
CA THR A 432 27.72 18.36 6.47
C THR A 432 28.70 18.13 7.61
N GLY A 433 29.87 17.55 7.29
CA GLY A 433 30.95 17.31 8.25
C GLY A 433 30.52 16.36 9.38
N GLU A 434 30.81 16.73 10.61
CA GLU A 434 30.52 15.93 11.82
C GLU A 434 29.02 15.73 12.09
N ARG A 435 28.17 16.55 11.48
CA ARG A 435 26.70 16.42 11.61
C ARG A 435 26.07 15.54 10.52
N TYR A 436 26.85 15.07 9.56
CA TYR A 436 26.33 14.21 8.51
C TYR A 436 25.96 12.83 9.03
N LEU A 437 24.71 12.44 8.85
CA LEU A 437 24.21 11.10 9.09
C LEU A 437 23.76 10.48 7.77
N PRO A 438 24.32 9.34 7.36
CA PRO A 438 23.81 8.63 6.20
C PRO A 438 22.36 8.17 6.47
N TYR A 439 21.45 8.50 5.57
CA TYR A 439 20.05 8.15 5.67
C TYR A 439 19.49 7.65 4.34
N ALA A 440 18.48 6.81 4.41
CA ALA A 440 17.72 6.32 3.26
C ALA A 440 16.24 6.47 3.55
N VAL A 441 15.53 7.17 2.68
CA VAL A 441 14.07 7.30 2.75
C VAL A 441 13.46 6.26 1.84
N SER A 442 12.83 5.28 2.43
CA SER A 442 12.17 4.18 1.74
C SER A 442 10.66 4.42 1.66
N ASP A 443 9.97 3.66 0.82
CA ASP A 443 8.51 3.70 0.65
C ASP A 443 7.95 5.01 0.07
N ARG A 444 8.76 5.84 -0.56
CA ARG A 444 8.25 6.99 -1.30
C ARG A 444 7.48 6.49 -2.51
N ARG A 445 6.37 7.16 -2.82
CA ARG A 445 5.62 6.87 -4.05
C ARG A 445 6.52 7.10 -5.26
N ALA A 446 6.51 6.16 -6.20
CA ALA A 446 7.33 6.24 -7.41
C ALA A 446 7.14 7.58 -8.12
N ARG A 447 5.90 8.02 -8.28
CA ARG A 447 5.54 9.29 -8.93
C ARG A 447 6.20 10.52 -8.28
N GLN A 448 6.32 10.55 -6.96
CA GLN A 448 6.93 11.68 -6.24
C GLN A 448 8.46 11.61 -6.22
N SER A 449 9.03 10.46 -6.51
CA SER A 449 10.48 10.27 -6.47
C SER A 449 11.17 10.68 -7.78
N HIS A 450 10.43 10.72 -8.90
CA HIS A 450 11.01 11.00 -10.20
C HIS A 450 10.19 12.02 -11.03
N PRO A 451 10.76 13.19 -11.39
CA PRO A 451 10.06 14.26 -12.11
C PRO A 451 9.45 13.80 -13.44
N ALA A 452 10.09 12.87 -14.17
CA ALA A 452 9.60 12.38 -15.44
C ALA A 452 8.26 11.61 -15.32
N LEU A 453 8.04 10.88 -14.21
CA LEU A 453 6.76 10.21 -13.95
C LEU A 453 5.63 11.23 -13.79
N GLN A 454 5.91 12.33 -13.07
CA GLN A 454 4.95 13.41 -12.90
C GLN A 454 4.67 14.13 -14.22
N ALA A 455 5.70 14.40 -15.03
CA ALA A 455 5.54 15.02 -16.35
C ALA A 455 4.68 14.16 -17.28
N PHE A 456 4.88 12.82 -17.28
CA PHE A 456 4.06 11.93 -18.10
C PHE A 456 2.58 11.97 -17.69
N ILE A 457 2.26 11.95 -16.38
CA ILE A 457 0.89 12.10 -15.91
C ILE A 457 0.30 13.47 -16.29
N SER A 458 1.11 14.54 -16.26
CA SER A 458 0.68 15.86 -16.72
C SER A 458 0.37 15.87 -18.22
N LEU A 459 1.17 15.18 -19.04
CA LEU A 459 0.91 15.00 -20.47
C LEU A 459 -0.38 14.22 -20.75
N LEU A 460 -0.71 13.22 -19.93
CA LEU A 460 -2.00 12.51 -20.02
C LEU A 460 -3.20 13.40 -19.63
N SER A 461 -2.96 14.57 -19.08
CA SER A 461 -4.01 15.55 -18.73
C SER A 461 -4.21 16.62 -19.82
N LEU A 462 -3.52 16.53 -20.96
CA LEU A 462 -3.60 17.47 -22.06
C LEU A 462 -5.03 17.70 -22.60
N PRO A 463 -5.94 16.69 -22.70
CA PRO A 463 -7.32 16.94 -23.12
C PRO A 463 -8.05 17.98 -22.30
N ASP A 464 -7.82 17.99 -20.98
CA ASP A 464 -8.44 18.89 -20.01
C ASP A 464 -7.63 20.18 -19.78
N SER A 465 -6.45 20.31 -20.41
CA SER A 465 -5.52 21.41 -20.16
C SER A 465 -6.00 22.72 -20.76
N ARG A 466 -5.83 23.79 -19.99
CA ARG A 466 -5.98 25.18 -20.46
C ARG A 466 -4.70 25.76 -21.04
N PHE A 467 -3.61 25.01 -21.08
CA PHE A 467 -2.29 25.47 -21.53
C PHE A 467 -1.83 26.75 -20.84
N ILE A 468 -1.97 26.79 -19.52
CA ILE A 468 -1.46 27.89 -18.71
C ILE A 468 0.06 27.97 -18.90
N SER A 469 0.60 29.19 -19.02
CA SER A 469 2.02 29.40 -19.33
C SER A 469 2.95 28.72 -18.31
N GLU A 470 2.61 28.78 -17.03
CA GLU A 470 3.37 28.14 -15.96
C GLU A 470 3.36 26.63 -16.05
N ASP A 471 2.21 26.01 -16.39
CA ASP A 471 2.07 24.55 -16.53
C ASP A 471 2.92 24.01 -17.69
N VAL A 472 2.89 24.71 -18.82
CA VAL A 472 3.69 24.33 -20.00
C VAL A 472 5.20 24.50 -19.72
N LEU A 473 5.59 25.61 -19.08
CA LEU A 473 6.99 25.86 -18.72
C LEU A 473 7.49 24.90 -17.62
N ALA A 474 6.60 24.44 -16.73
CA ALA A 474 6.93 23.42 -15.73
C ALA A 474 7.28 22.05 -16.33
N LEU A 475 6.75 21.72 -17.52
CA LEU A 475 7.18 20.52 -18.25
C LEU A 475 8.67 20.60 -18.64
N LEU A 476 9.15 21.80 -18.99
CA LEU A 476 10.55 22.04 -19.35
C LEU A 476 11.50 22.06 -18.15
N ASP A 477 11.00 22.09 -16.91
CA ASP A 477 11.82 21.88 -15.71
C ASP A 477 12.29 20.42 -15.58
N VAL A 478 11.71 19.51 -16.37
CA VAL A 478 12.14 18.11 -16.43
C VAL A 478 13.25 17.98 -17.48
N PRO A 479 14.50 17.71 -17.08
CA PRO A 479 15.65 17.78 -17.99
C PRO A 479 15.53 16.90 -19.24
N VAL A 480 15.02 15.68 -19.09
CA VAL A 480 14.85 14.73 -20.20
C VAL A 480 13.74 15.13 -21.18
N LEU A 481 12.77 15.95 -20.75
CA LEU A 481 11.77 16.55 -21.62
C LEU A 481 12.33 17.79 -22.33
N ALA A 482 13.01 18.68 -21.60
CA ALA A 482 13.65 19.84 -22.16
C ALA A 482 14.72 19.45 -23.22
N ALA A 483 15.54 18.45 -22.92
CA ALA A 483 16.54 17.90 -23.85
C ALA A 483 15.92 17.35 -25.16
N ARG A 484 14.70 16.80 -25.10
CA ARG A 484 14.01 16.31 -26.32
C ARG A 484 13.71 17.42 -27.31
N PHE A 485 13.56 18.65 -26.82
CA PHE A 485 13.29 19.84 -27.63
C PHE A 485 14.49 20.77 -27.73
N ASP A 486 15.70 20.29 -27.44
CA ASP A 486 16.97 21.05 -27.49
C ASP A 486 16.93 22.35 -26.67
N ILE A 487 16.27 22.32 -25.48
CA ILE A 487 16.19 23.45 -24.56
C ILE A 487 17.03 23.14 -23.33
N ASP A 488 18.08 23.93 -23.10
CA ASP A 488 18.93 23.84 -21.93
C ASP A 488 18.44 24.79 -20.81
N GLU A 489 19.12 24.80 -19.65
CA GLU A 489 18.75 25.63 -18.51
C GLU A 489 18.86 27.15 -18.83
N GLU A 490 19.80 27.54 -19.67
CA GLU A 490 19.93 28.95 -20.07
C GLU A 490 18.80 29.35 -21.01
N GLY A 491 18.48 28.50 -21.99
CA GLY A 491 17.36 28.66 -22.90
C GLY A 491 16.04 28.74 -22.17
N LEU A 492 15.84 27.90 -21.15
CA LEU A 492 14.61 27.92 -20.34
C LEU A 492 14.44 29.24 -19.58
N ARG A 493 15.56 29.86 -19.10
CA ARG A 493 15.48 31.17 -18.46
C ARG A 493 15.05 32.26 -19.44
N TYR A 494 15.55 32.24 -20.66
CA TYR A 494 15.11 33.16 -21.73
C TYR A 494 13.65 32.92 -22.09
N LEU A 495 13.25 31.68 -22.27
CA LEU A 495 11.85 31.36 -22.60
C LEU A 495 10.89 31.83 -21.52
N ARG A 496 11.20 31.70 -20.26
CA ARG A 496 10.38 32.21 -19.15
C ARG A 496 10.20 33.71 -19.20
N GLN A 497 11.27 34.46 -19.49
CA GLN A 497 11.20 35.88 -19.66
C GLN A 497 10.37 36.26 -20.89
N TRP A 498 10.65 35.67 -22.04
CA TRP A 498 9.98 35.97 -23.31
C TRP A 498 8.48 35.65 -23.28
N VAL A 499 8.10 34.51 -22.71
CA VAL A 499 6.69 34.11 -22.55
C VAL A 499 5.93 35.12 -21.70
N ASN A 500 6.54 35.59 -20.59
CA ASN A 500 5.91 36.57 -19.75
C ASN A 500 5.78 37.96 -20.43
N GLU A 501 6.84 38.43 -21.07
CA GLU A 501 6.93 39.77 -21.70
C GLU A 501 6.16 39.84 -23.01
N SER A 502 6.11 38.74 -23.79
CA SER A 502 5.25 38.64 -24.98
C SER A 502 3.76 38.58 -24.67
N GLY A 503 3.41 38.43 -23.40
CA GLY A 503 2.03 38.49 -22.93
C GLY A 503 1.26 37.18 -23.03
N VAL A 504 1.93 36.02 -23.17
CA VAL A 504 1.30 34.70 -23.08
C VAL A 504 0.78 34.48 -21.68
N ARG A 505 -0.44 33.97 -21.54
CA ARG A 505 -1.03 33.59 -20.25
C ARG A 505 -1.62 32.19 -20.29
N TRP A 506 -2.44 31.87 -21.26
CA TRP A 506 -3.11 30.58 -21.38
C TRP A 506 -3.71 30.39 -22.78
N GLY A 507 -4.08 29.14 -23.13
CA GLY A 507 -4.70 28.80 -24.40
C GLY A 507 -3.69 28.68 -25.53
N ILE A 508 -3.78 27.63 -26.34
CA ILE A 508 -2.90 27.47 -27.52
C ILE A 508 -3.22 28.56 -28.56
N ASP A 509 -4.49 28.69 -28.91
CA ASP A 509 -5.04 29.59 -29.90
C ASP A 509 -6.50 29.98 -29.55
N ASP A 510 -7.12 30.75 -30.39
CA ASP A 510 -8.51 31.22 -30.21
C ASP A 510 -9.53 30.07 -30.29
N ASP A 511 -9.27 29.02 -31.06
CA ASP A 511 -10.13 27.83 -31.11
C ASP A 511 -10.15 27.12 -29.77
N ASN A 512 -8.97 26.96 -29.15
CA ASN A 512 -8.87 26.39 -27.81
C ASN A 512 -9.55 27.25 -26.74
N VAL A 513 -9.51 28.59 -26.86
CA VAL A 513 -10.23 29.50 -25.95
C VAL A 513 -11.74 29.29 -26.04
N GLN A 514 -12.26 29.12 -27.27
CA GLN A 514 -13.69 28.85 -27.50
C GLN A 514 -14.19 27.53 -26.93
N GLU A 515 -13.34 26.50 -26.86
CA GLU A 515 -13.68 25.22 -26.18
C GLU A 515 -14.13 25.43 -24.72
N PHE A 516 -13.61 26.46 -24.06
CA PHE A 516 -13.99 26.84 -22.69
C PHE A 516 -15.17 27.83 -22.64
N SER A 517 -15.90 28.03 -23.74
CA SER A 517 -17.02 28.98 -23.84
C SER A 517 -16.62 30.43 -23.55
N LEU A 518 -15.38 30.81 -23.88
CA LEU A 518 -14.84 32.17 -23.73
C LEU A 518 -14.70 32.86 -25.09
N PRO A 519 -14.84 34.20 -25.16
CA PRO A 519 -14.69 34.91 -26.41
C PRO A 519 -13.27 34.89 -26.95
N PRO A 520 -13.04 34.63 -28.24
CA PRO A 520 -11.74 34.72 -28.87
C PRO A 520 -11.30 36.19 -28.93
N THR A 521 -10.24 36.53 -28.25
CA THR A 521 -9.70 37.90 -28.21
C THR A 521 -8.50 38.12 -29.12
N GLY A 522 -7.92 37.02 -29.65
CA GLY A 522 -6.67 37.03 -30.39
C GLY A 522 -5.45 37.37 -29.54
N GLN A 523 -5.62 37.51 -28.22
CA GLN A 523 -4.55 37.97 -27.32
C GLN A 523 -4.29 36.95 -26.19
N HIS A 524 -3.09 37.00 -25.62
CA HIS A 524 -2.68 36.21 -24.45
C HIS A 524 -2.56 34.70 -24.68
N THR A 525 -2.78 34.24 -25.92
CA THR A 525 -2.58 32.84 -26.29
C THR A 525 -1.12 32.53 -26.65
N TRP A 526 -0.76 31.26 -26.69
CA TRP A 526 0.56 30.84 -27.16
C TRP A 526 0.80 31.22 -28.62
N ALA A 527 -0.21 31.10 -29.51
CA ALA A 527 -0.14 31.52 -30.89
C ALA A 527 0.15 33.01 -31.00
N PHE A 528 -0.50 33.85 -30.19
CA PHE A 528 -0.26 35.29 -30.13
C PHE A 528 1.17 35.60 -29.70
N GLY A 529 1.66 35.00 -28.60
CA GLY A 529 3.02 35.23 -28.10
C GLY A 529 4.10 34.76 -29.06
N LEU A 530 3.94 33.56 -29.67
CA LEU A 530 4.85 33.08 -30.71
C LEU A 530 4.87 34.00 -31.92
N THR A 531 3.73 34.52 -32.35
CA THR A 531 3.65 35.49 -33.45
C THR A 531 4.46 36.74 -33.10
N ARG A 532 4.34 37.28 -31.88
CA ARG A 532 5.13 38.42 -31.42
C ARG A 532 6.63 38.14 -31.43
N MET A 533 7.05 36.97 -30.94
CA MET A 533 8.47 36.58 -30.89
C MET A 533 9.04 36.39 -32.31
N LEU A 534 8.29 35.75 -33.22
CA LEU A 534 8.71 35.54 -34.60
C LEU A 534 8.75 36.87 -35.38
N LEU A 535 7.79 37.78 -35.14
CA LEU A 535 7.81 39.10 -35.71
C LEU A 535 9.04 39.92 -35.23
N GLY A 536 9.41 39.85 -33.95
CA GLY A 536 10.59 40.47 -33.42
C GLY A 536 11.90 40.00 -34.06
N TYR A 537 11.96 38.75 -34.52
CA TYR A 537 13.07 38.27 -35.35
C TYR A 537 13.06 38.87 -36.77
N ALA A 538 11.86 39.09 -37.35
CA ALA A 538 11.69 39.54 -38.73
C ALA A 538 11.71 41.07 -38.89
N MET A 539 11.26 41.83 -37.88
CA MET A 539 11.16 43.30 -37.94
C MET A 539 11.29 43.91 -36.54
N GLU A 540 11.80 45.13 -36.45
CA GLU A 540 11.86 45.90 -35.21
C GLU A 540 10.49 46.51 -34.86
N SER A 541 10.16 46.63 -33.58
CA SER A 541 8.94 47.27 -33.07
C SER A 541 8.83 48.76 -33.49
N SER A 542 9.96 49.41 -33.75
CA SER A 542 10.03 50.77 -34.27
C SER A 542 9.38 50.93 -35.67
N GLN A 543 9.20 49.83 -36.42
CA GLN A 543 8.58 49.80 -37.74
C GLN A 543 7.03 49.72 -37.66
N GLY A 544 6.47 49.54 -36.45
CA GLY A 544 5.04 49.50 -36.21
C GLY A 544 4.47 48.06 -36.06
N GLU A 545 3.17 47.95 -36.14
CA GLU A 545 2.43 46.72 -36.01
C GLU A 545 2.24 46.00 -37.34
N TRP A 546 2.22 44.67 -37.31
CA TRP A 546 1.82 43.83 -38.45
C TRP A 546 0.55 43.04 -38.07
N ASN A 547 -0.54 43.23 -38.81
CA ASN A 547 -1.83 42.64 -38.50
C ASN A 547 -2.29 42.84 -37.04
N ASP A 548 -2.18 44.07 -36.54
CA ASP A 548 -2.52 44.45 -35.18
C ASP A 548 -1.67 43.72 -34.07
N VAL A 549 -0.51 43.20 -34.47
CA VAL A 549 0.43 42.50 -33.56
C VAL A 549 1.75 43.28 -33.51
N LEU A 550 2.13 43.74 -32.32
CA LEU A 550 3.41 44.40 -32.04
C LEU A 550 4.53 43.40 -31.89
N PRO A 551 5.66 43.51 -32.63
CA PRO A 551 6.83 42.63 -32.46
C PRO A 551 7.40 42.65 -31.05
N TYR A 552 8.04 41.55 -30.64
CA TYR A 552 8.80 41.44 -29.40
C TYR A 552 10.30 41.38 -29.73
N ASP A 553 11.02 42.44 -29.46
CA ASP A 553 12.39 42.66 -29.99
C ASP A 553 13.48 41.81 -29.30
N GLU A 554 13.27 41.34 -28.07
CA GLU A 554 14.29 40.60 -27.30
C GLU A 554 14.55 39.17 -27.82
N SER A 555 13.68 38.67 -28.73
CA SER A 555 13.81 37.31 -29.32
C SER A 555 14.66 37.29 -30.59
N THR A 556 15.68 38.18 -30.70
CA THR A 556 16.51 38.34 -31.91
C THR A 556 17.88 37.69 -31.76
N GLY A 557 18.60 37.54 -32.88
CA GLY A 557 19.99 37.03 -32.92
C GLY A 557 20.07 35.50 -32.85
N LEU A 558 21.19 34.97 -32.34
CA LEU A 558 21.49 33.53 -32.30
C LEU A 558 20.55 32.73 -31.41
N ILE A 559 19.95 33.38 -30.41
CA ILE A 559 19.02 32.75 -29.47
C ILE A 559 17.58 32.63 -30.01
N ALA A 560 17.28 33.21 -31.18
CA ALA A 560 15.96 33.12 -31.83
C ALA A 560 15.56 31.66 -32.15
N GLU A 561 16.51 30.73 -32.24
CA GLU A 561 16.28 29.30 -32.45
C GLU A 561 15.40 28.73 -31.33
N LEU A 562 15.48 29.23 -30.10
CA LEU A 562 14.66 28.84 -28.96
C LEU A 562 13.15 29.02 -29.22
N VAL A 563 12.78 30.04 -30.03
CA VAL A 563 11.35 30.21 -30.42
C VAL A 563 10.87 29.06 -31.28
N GLY A 564 11.75 28.52 -32.14
CA GLY A 564 11.47 27.33 -32.94
C GLY A 564 11.32 26.06 -32.08
N HIS A 565 12.18 25.90 -31.08
CA HIS A 565 12.11 24.78 -30.12
C HIS A 565 10.83 24.84 -29.28
N LEU A 566 10.46 26.02 -28.78
CA LEU A 566 9.19 26.25 -28.08
C LEU A 566 7.98 25.97 -28.98
N ALA A 567 8.02 26.44 -30.24
CA ALA A 567 6.95 26.18 -31.22
C ALA A 567 6.80 24.66 -31.47
N SER A 568 7.92 23.94 -31.58
CA SER A 568 7.90 22.47 -31.76
C SER A 568 7.25 21.76 -30.57
N LEU A 569 7.56 22.17 -29.33
CA LEU A 569 6.89 21.65 -28.13
C LEU A 569 5.38 21.90 -28.18
N LEU A 570 4.95 23.15 -28.47
CA LEU A 570 3.54 23.50 -28.51
C LEU A 570 2.77 22.78 -29.62
N MET A 571 3.40 22.55 -30.78
CA MET A 571 2.80 21.74 -31.84
C MET A 571 2.60 20.28 -31.39
N GLN A 572 3.57 19.68 -30.71
CA GLN A 572 3.43 18.32 -30.18
C GLN A 572 2.35 18.25 -29.10
N LEU A 573 2.33 19.22 -28.17
CA LEU A 573 1.28 19.27 -27.12
C LEU A 573 -0.14 19.39 -27.73
N ASN A 574 -0.31 20.23 -28.76
CA ASN A 574 -1.60 20.38 -29.45
C ASN A 574 -2.00 19.15 -30.27
N ARG A 575 -1.03 18.50 -30.93
CA ARG A 575 -1.25 17.23 -31.62
C ARG A 575 -1.75 16.17 -30.64
N TRP A 576 -1.03 15.96 -29.53
CA TRP A 576 -1.37 14.94 -28.53
C TRP A 576 -2.67 15.28 -27.78
N LYS A 577 -2.99 16.55 -27.53
CA LYS A 577 -4.32 16.93 -27.04
C LYS A 577 -5.43 16.31 -27.89
N ARG A 578 -5.37 16.51 -29.22
CA ARG A 578 -6.38 16.01 -30.14
C ARG A 578 -6.44 14.49 -30.21
N GLU A 579 -5.27 13.84 -30.24
CA GLU A 579 -5.14 12.37 -30.27
C GLU A 579 -5.72 11.71 -29.00
N LEU A 580 -5.52 12.31 -27.85
CA LEU A 580 -5.92 11.77 -26.56
C LEU A 580 -7.40 12.02 -26.21
N MET A 581 -8.10 12.89 -26.92
CA MET A 581 -9.52 13.19 -26.69
C MET A 581 -10.48 12.06 -27.07
N GLN A 582 -10.07 11.15 -27.96
CA GLN A 582 -10.94 10.11 -28.53
C GLN A 582 -10.89 8.85 -27.66
N PRO A 583 -12.06 8.32 -27.21
CA PRO A 583 -12.11 6.98 -26.64
C PRO A 583 -11.66 5.94 -27.66
N ARG A 584 -10.85 4.98 -27.22
CA ARG A 584 -10.25 3.95 -28.08
C ARG A 584 -10.36 2.56 -27.45
N PRO A 585 -10.33 1.48 -28.27
CA PRO A 585 -10.11 0.11 -27.78
C PRO A 585 -8.77 -0.01 -27.06
N LEU A 586 -8.66 -1.00 -26.18
CA LEU A 586 -7.42 -1.24 -25.40
C LEU A 586 -6.20 -1.49 -26.28
N GLU A 587 -6.36 -2.21 -27.38
CA GLU A 587 -5.28 -2.53 -28.30
C GLU A 587 -4.65 -1.27 -28.95
N GLU A 588 -5.47 -0.25 -29.23
CA GLU A 588 -4.97 1.03 -29.75
C GLU A 588 -4.21 1.82 -28.68
N TRP A 589 -4.62 1.75 -27.42
CA TRP A 589 -3.92 2.40 -26.32
C TRP A 589 -2.53 1.80 -26.06
N GLN A 590 -2.26 0.57 -26.49
CA GLN A 590 -0.99 -0.11 -26.31
C GLN A 590 0.19 0.66 -26.93
N THR A 591 0.01 1.20 -28.13
CA THR A 591 1.08 1.90 -28.87
C THR A 591 1.26 3.35 -28.41
N ILE A 592 0.19 3.99 -27.95
CA ILE A 592 0.16 5.42 -27.59
C ILE A 592 1.17 5.75 -26.47
N CYS A 593 1.30 4.92 -25.46
CA CYS A 593 2.28 5.16 -24.38
C CYS A 593 3.71 5.28 -24.92
N ARG A 594 4.13 4.33 -25.75
CA ARG A 594 5.48 4.30 -26.34
C ARG A 594 5.72 5.47 -27.29
N GLU A 595 4.73 5.82 -28.08
CA GLU A 595 4.81 6.98 -28.97
C GLU A 595 4.93 8.26 -28.18
N MET A 596 4.15 8.47 -27.11
CA MET A 596 4.26 9.63 -26.23
C MET A 596 5.62 9.72 -25.54
N LEU A 597 6.13 8.59 -25.04
CA LEU A 597 7.47 8.56 -24.43
C LEU A 597 8.54 8.96 -25.42
N THR A 598 8.47 8.49 -26.67
CA THR A 598 9.42 8.84 -27.73
C THR A 598 9.31 10.30 -28.17
N ASP A 599 8.09 10.85 -28.22
CA ASP A 599 7.85 12.22 -28.68
C ASP A 599 8.23 13.28 -27.67
N PHE A 600 8.13 12.99 -26.38
CA PHE A 600 8.33 13.98 -25.31
C PHE A 600 9.59 13.80 -24.47
N PHE A 601 10.23 12.64 -24.50
CA PHE A 601 11.36 12.37 -23.61
C PHE A 601 12.60 11.90 -24.39
N LEU A 602 13.75 12.37 -23.97
CA LEU A 602 15.07 11.86 -24.35
C LEU A 602 15.72 11.27 -23.10
N PRO A 603 15.51 9.97 -22.80
CA PRO A 603 15.95 9.37 -21.56
C PRO A 603 17.48 9.34 -21.42
N ASP A 604 17.95 9.53 -20.22
CA ASP A 604 19.32 9.29 -19.78
C ASP A 604 19.37 8.04 -18.88
N SER A 605 20.59 7.66 -18.43
CA SER A 605 20.78 6.47 -17.58
C SER A 605 19.95 6.48 -16.30
N ASP A 606 19.66 7.66 -15.74
CA ASP A 606 18.95 7.81 -14.48
C ASP A 606 17.42 7.73 -14.68
N THR A 607 16.94 8.08 -15.86
CA THR A 607 15.51 8.13 -16.20
C THR A 607 15.00 6.90 -16.93
N GLU A 608 15.89 6.05 -17.50
CA GLU A 608 15.50 4.82 -18.18
C GLU A 608 14.60 3.92 -17.33
N ALA A 609 14.94 3.76 -16.06
CA ALA A 609 14.15 2.94 -15.14
C ALA A 609 12.73 3.51 -14.92
N ALA A 610 12.59 4.84 -14.85
CA ALA A 610 11.31 5.51 -14.71
C ALA A 610 10.45 5.36 -15.97
N MET A 611 11.06 5.47 -17.17
CA MET A 611 10.36 5.24 -18.43
C MET A 611 9.90 3.79 -18.58
N ALA A 612 10.77 2.82 -18.25
CA ALA A 612 10.42 1.40 -18.25
C ALA A 612 9.27 1.09 -17.27
N LEU A 613 9.23 1.75 -16.11
CA LEU A 613 8.13 1.59 -15.14
C LEU A 613 6.81 2.10 -15.72
N ILE A 614 6.79 3.25 -16.39
CA ILE A 614 5.59 3.76 -17.06
C ILE A 614 5.09 2.73 -18.09
N GLU A 615 5.98 2.29 -18.97
CA GLU A 615 5.63 1.35 -20.04
C GLU A 615 5.12 0.02 -19.46
N GLN A 616 5.77 -0.50 -18.44
CA GLN A 616 5.38 -1.73 -17.76
C GLN A 616 4.00 -1.63 -17.12
N GLN A 617 3.74 -0.56 -16.36
CA GLN A 617 2.44 -0.40 -15.69
C GLN A 617 1.31 -0.12 -16.69
N TRP A 618 1.59 0.66 -17.73
CA TRP A 618 0.63 0.88 -18.80
C TRP A 618 0.28 -0.42 -19.52
N GLN A 619 1.30 -1.20 -19.91
CA GLN A 619 1.12 -2.49 -20.58
C GLN A 619 0.33 -3.45 -19.70
N ALA A 620 0.62 -3.49 -18.40
CA ALA A 620 -0.10 -4.35 -17.46
C ALA A 620 -1.61 -4.02 -17.41
N ILE A 621 -1.99 -2.72 -17.40
CA ILE A 621 -3.40 -2.30 -17.46
C ILE A 621 -4.08 -2.82 -18.73
N ILE A 622 -3.40 -2.67 -19.87
CA ILE A 622 -3.93 -3.09 -21.19
C ILE A 622 -4.08 -4.61 -21.23
N ASP A 623 -3.05 -5.35 -20.86
CA ASP A 623 -3.05 -6.82 -20.88
C ASP A 623 -4.13 -7.42 -19.98
N GLU A 624 -4.38 -6.83 -18.81
CA GLU A 624 -5.46 -7.24 -17.91
C GLU A 624 -6.85 -7.03 -18.54
N GLY A 625 -7.07 -5.92 -19.21
CA GLY A 625 -8.31 -5.65 -19.90
C GLY A 625 -8.53 -6.59 -21.09
N ILE A 626 -7.48 -6.81 -21.92
CA ILE A 626 -7.52 -7.73 -23.07
C ILE A 626 -7.75 -9.17 -22.58
N SER A 627 -7.02 -9.62 -21.55
CA SER A 627 -7.19 -10.97 -21.00
C SER A 627 -8.57 -11.19 -20.36
N SER A 628 -9.21 -10.11 -19.95
CA SER A 628 -10.59 -10.12 -19.45
C SER A 628 -11.65 -9.97 -20.55
N HIS A 629 -11.23 -9.94 -21.82
CA HIS A 629 -12.07 -9.77 -23.01
C HIS A 629 -12.95 -8.52 -23.00
N TYR A 630 -12.40 -7.40 -22.46
CA TYR A 630 -13.09 -6.12 -22.51
C TYR A 630 -12.88 -5.48 -23.89
N ASP A 631 -13.97 -5.31 -24.66
CA ASP A 631 -13.94 -4.92 -26.07
C ASP A 631 -14.46 -3.48 -26.36
N GLN A 632 -14.97 -2.80 -25.32
CA GLN A 632 -15.53 -1.47 -25.49
C GLN A 632 -14.45 -0.38 -25.45
N PRO A 633 -14.61 0.70 -26.25
CA PRO A 633 -13.73 1.85 -26.18
C PRO A 633 -13.72 2.47 -24.77
N ILE A 634 -12.54 2.82 -24.30
CA ILE A 634 -12.32 3.50 -23.01
C ILE A 634 -11.72 4.89 -23.22
N PRO A 635 -12.11 5.86 -22.40
CA PRO A 635 -11.52 7.19 -22.43
C PRO A 635 -10.16 7.20 -21.74
N LEU A 636 -9.31 8.14 -22.09
CA LEU A 636 -8.00 8.33 -21.47
C LEU A 636 -8.10 8.56 -19.96
N SER A 637 -9.14 9.26 -19.49
CA SER A 637 -9.34 9.58 -18.08
C SER A 637 -9.29 8.34 -17.18
N LEU A 638 -9.85 7.22 -17.66
CA LEU A 638 -9.82 5.95 -16.95
C LEU A 638 -8.39 5.38 -16.86
N LEU A 639 -7.66 5.34 -17.98
CA LEU A 639 -6.27 4.85 -18.01
C LEU A 639 -5.34 5.72 -17.18
N ARG A 640 -5.50 7.05 -17.26
CA ARG A 640 -4.72 8.00 -16.45
C ARG A 640 -4.94 7.78 -14.96
N ASP A 641 -6.19 7.64 -14.53
CA ASP A 641 -6.51 7.44 -13.12
C ASP A 641 -5.95 6.10 -12.62
N GLU A 642 -6.09 5.03 -13.39
CA GLU A 642 -5.56 3.71 -13.05
C GLU A 642 -4.02 3.70 -13.02
N LEU A 643 -3.35 4.27 -14.04
CA LEU A 643 -1.90 4.41 -14.06
C LEU A 643 -1.41 5.24 -12.87
N THR A 644 -2.08 6.36 -12.57
CA THR A 644 -1.73 7.21 -11.42
C THR A 644 -1.82 6.42 -10.12
N GLN A 645 -2.90 5.65 -9.94
CA GLN A 645 -3.08 4.82 -8.76
C GLN A 645 -1.99 3.74 -8.64
N ARG A 646 -1.60 3.09 -9.74
CA ARG A 646 -0.53 2.09 -9.75
C ARG A 646 0.82 2.71 -9.44
N LEU A 647 1.16 3.83 -10.06
CA LEU A 647 2.42 4.54 -9.77
C LEU A 647 2.47 5.08 -8.33
N ASP A 648 1.32 5.40 -7.72
CA ASP A 648 1.24 5.78 -6.31
C ASP A 648 1.34 4.56 -5.35
N GLN A 649 0.96 3.38 -5.81
CA GLN A 649 1.12 2.12 -5.06
C GLN A 649 2.53 1.55 -5.22
N GLU A 650 3.16 1.76 -6.39
CA GLU A 650 4.55 1.39 -6.61
C GLU A 650 5.44 2.20 -5.68
N ARG A 651 6.20 1.47 -4.87
CA ARG A 651 7.13 2.06 -3.93
C ARG A 651 8.54 1.76 -4.39
N ILE A 652 9.32 2.81 -4.55
CA ILE A 652 10.74 2.62 -4.83
C ILE A 652 11.38 2.17 -3.53
N SER A 653 11.58 0.86 -3.44
CA SER A 653 12.37 0.25 -2.38
C SER A 653 13.85 0.57 -2.63
N GLN A 654 14.31 1.68 -2.07
CA GLN A 654 15.75 1.88 -1.95
C GLN A 654 16.30 0.86 -0.94
N ARG A 655 17.55 0.46 -1.13
CA ARG A 655 18.26 -0.59 -0.40
C ARG A 655 18.06 -0.48 1.12
N PHE A 656 17.11 -1.24 1.66
CA PHE A 656 16.94 -1.38 3.10
C PHE A 656 18.17 -2.01 3.72
N LEU A 657 18.50 -1.62 4.95
CA LEU A 657 19.57 -2.20 5.78
C LEU A 657 20.99 -2.14 5.16
N ALA A 658 21.20 -1.31 4.13
CA ALA A 658 22.49 -1.21 3.43
C ALA A 658 23.53 -0.33 4.14
N GLY A 659 23.27 0.07 5.40
CA GLY A 659 24.19 0.84 6.22
C GLY A 659 23.71 2.21 6.72
N PRO A 660 22.82 2.95 6.02
CA PRO A 660 22.31 4.23 6.52
C PRO A 660 21.16 4.05 7.53
N VAL A 661 20.78 5.13 8.21
CA VAL A 661 19.55 5.21 9.00
C VAL A 661 18.34 4.96 8.08
N ASN A 662 17.51 4.00 8.44
CA ASN A 662 16.35 3.65 7.62
C ASN A 662 15.14 4.49 8.04
N ILE A 663 14.61 5.30 7.12
CA ILE A 663 13.39 6.10 7.31
C ILE A 663 12.31 5.54 6.41
N CYS A 664 11.20 5.07 6.98
CA CYS A 664 10.16 4.37 6.24
C CYS A 664 8.76 4.61 6.83
N THR A 665 7.73 4.10 6.16
CA THR A 665 6.39 4.01 6.74
C THR A 665 6.31 2.89 7.79
N LEU A 666 5.23 2.87 8.59
CA LEU A 666 5.05 1.92 9.70
C LEU A 666 4.92 0.44 9.27
N MET A 667 4.64 0.15 8.00
CA MET A 667 4.30 -1.21 7.55
C MET A 667 5.50 -2.10 7.13
N PRO A 668 6.46 -1.65 6.30
CA PRO A 668 7.44 -2.54 5.67
C PRO A 668 8.47 -3.14 6.60
N MET A 669 8.84 -2.43 7.67
CA MET A 669 9.84 -2.86 8.65
C MET A 669 9.24 -3.54 9.89
N ARG A 670 8.01 -4.00 9.75
CA ARG A 670 7.28 -4.65 10.83
C ARG A 670 7.98 -5.95 11.24
N SER A 671 8.11 -6.15 12.54
CA SER A 671 8.73 -7.33 13.16
C SER A 671 10.25 -7.47 13.01
N ILE A 672 10.95 -6.59 12.29
CA ILE A 672 12.41 -6.61 12.21
C ILE A 672 12.99 -6.01 13.51
N PRO A 673 13.99 -6.65 14.16
CA PRO A 673 14.60 -6.13 15.36
C PRO A 673 15.55 -4.95 15.05
N PHE A 674 15.37 -3.83 15.77
CA PHE A 674 16.27 -2.68 15.74
C PHE A 674 16.66 -2.29 17.16
N LYS A 675 17.87 -1.76 17.35
CA LYS A 675 18.30 -1.24 18.64
C LYS A 675 17.61 0.06 19.02
N VAL A 676 17.34 0.92 18.02
CA VAL A 676 16.65 2.22 18.20
C VAL A 676 15.48 2.33 17.25
N VAL A 677 14.29 2.57 17.79
CA VAL A 677 13.06 2.77 17.03
C VAL A 677 12.52 4.17 17.31
N CYS A 678 12.45 5.00 16.27
CA CYS A 678 11.91 6.36 16.34
C CYS A 678 10.56 6.43 15.61
N LEU A 679 9.57 7.07 16.21
CA LEU A 679 8.24 7.26 15.63
C LEU A 679 7.99 8.75 15.41
N LEU A 680 7.67 9.16 14.18
CA LEU A 680 7.34 10.53 13.80
C LEU A 680 5.87 10.66 13.38
N GLY A 681 5.31 11.84 13.61
CA GLY A 681 3.95 12.16 13.16
C GLY A 681 2.86 11.44 13.96
N MET A 682 3.10 11.12 15.23
CA MET A 682 2.13 10.46 16.12
C MET A 682 1.08 11.46 16.63
N ASN A 683 0.48 12.25 15.73
CA ASN A 683 -0.51 13.27 16.06
C ASN A 683 -1.93 12.70 16.09
N ASP A 684 -2.81 13.35 16.87
CA ASP A 684 -4.23 13.02 16.89
C ASP A 684 -4.85 13.14 15.50
N GLY A 685 -5.69 12.17 15.14
CA GLY A 685 -6.31 12.07 13.81
C GLY A 685 -5.40 11.53 12.69
N ILE A 686 -4.07 11.45 12.90
CA ILE A 686 -3.11 10.85 11.96
C ILE A 686 -2.76 9.43 12.39
N TYR A 687 -2.55 9.21 13.68
CA TYR A 687 -2.27 7.90 14.25
C TYR A 687 -3.04 7.68 15.56
N PRO A 688 -3.70 6.52 15.77
CA PRO A 688 -3.82 5.40 14.83
C PRO A 688 -4.69 5.75 13.62
N ARG A 689 -4.35 5.18 12.45
CA ARG A 689 -5.13 5.36 11.24
C ARG A 689 -6.48 4.66 11.38
N ALA A 690 -7.57 5.37 11.08
CA ALA A 690 -8.90 4.81 10.99
C ALA A 690 -9.37 4.86 9.53
N LEU A 691 -9.41 3.71 8.86
CA LEU A 691 -10.02 3.58 7.54
C LEU A 691 -11.52 3.35 7.75
N ALA A 692 -12.34 4.26 7.25
CA ALA A 692 -13.78 4.04 7.22
C ALA A 692 -14.09 2.89 6.25
N PRO A 693 -14.81 1.83 6.68
CA PRO A 693 -15.21 0.77 5.78
C PRO A 693 -16.16 1.32 4.71
N LEU A 694 -16.16 0.69 3.54
CA LEU A 694 -17.13 1.01 2.50
C LEU A 694 -18.55 0.75 3.03
N GLY A 695 -19.51 1.65 2.72
CA GLY A 695 -20.89 1.52 3.20
C GLY A 695 -21.58 0.21 2.79
N PHE A 696 -21.10 -0.43 1.72
CA PHE A 696 -21.59 -1.71 1.21
C PHE A 696 -20.69 -2.90 1.56
N ASP A 697 -19.71 -2.71 2.43
CA ASP A 697 -18.88 -3.78 2.92
C ASP A 697 -19.59 -4.62 3.97
N LEU A 698 -19.97 -5.83 3.59
CA LEU A 698 -20.74 -6.77 4.42
C LEU A 698 -19.90 -7.29 5.62
N MET A 699 -18.60 -7.46 5.46
CA MET A 699 -17.73 -7.93 6.55
C MET A 699 -17.62 -6.93 7.69
N SER A 700 -17.67 -5.63 7.39
CA SER A 700 -17.62 -4.59 8.43
C SER A 700 -18.84 -4.62 9.35
N GLN A 701 -19.95 -5.16 8.87
CA GLN A 701 -21.23 -5.25 9.60
C GLN A 701 -21.41 -6.57 10.32
N GLN A 702 -20.74 -7.64 9.87
CA GLN A 702 -20.66 -8.92 10.55
C GLN A 702 -19.20 -9.31 10.86
N PRO A 703 -18.57 -8.69 11.85
CA PRO A 703 -17.21 -9.02 12.23
C PRO A 703 -17.16 -10.44 12.80
N GLN A 704 -16.30 -11.26 12.23
CA GLN A 704 -15.88 -12.54 12.80
C GLN A 704 -14.45 -12.41 13.33
N ARG A 705 -13.89 -13.44 13.96
CA ARG A 705 -12.47 -13.52 14.28
C ARG A 705 -11.68 -13.61 12.98
N GLU A 706 -11.31 -12.45 12.47
CA GLU A 706 -10.62 -12.30 11.18
C GLU A 706 -9.25 -11.75 11.41
N ILE A 707 -8.27 -12.43 10.85
CA ILE A 707 -6.88 -12.02 10.95
C ILE A 707 -6.49 -11.33 9.66
N GLY A 708 -5.97 -10.11 9.80
CA GLY A 708 -5.34 -9.37 8.71
C GLY A 708 -6.16 -8.24 8.11
N ARG A 709 -7.46 -8.12 8.43
CA ARG A 709 -8.31 -7.07 7.86
C ARG A 709 -8.22 -5.70 8.52
N ALA A 710 -7.78 -5.64 9.75
CA ALA A 710 -7.84 -4.38 10.53
C ALA A 710 -6.83 -3.31 10.07
N HIS A 711 -5.92 -3.61 9.13
CA HIS A 711 -4.76 -2.73 8.85
C HIS A 711 -4.21 -2.84 7.41
N VAL A 712 -5.05 -3.13 6.42
CA VAL A 712 -4.63 -2.97 5.01
C VAL A 712 -5.00 -1.60 4.51
#